data_c2f05ed77d2af11dd2ef9c1f351905ef
#
_entry.id   c2f05ed77d2af11dd2ef9c1f351905ef
#
_cell.length_a   1.000
_cell.length_b   1.000
_cell.length_c   1.000
_cell.angle_alpha   90.00
_cell.angle_beta   90.00
_cell.angle_gamma   90.00
#
_symmetry.space_group_name_H-M   'P 1'
#
loop_
_entity.id
_entity.type
_entity.pdbx_description
1 polymer ?
#
loop_
_entity_poly.entity_id
_entity_poly.type
_entity_poly.pdbx_seq_one_letter_code
_entity_poly.pdbx_strand_id
1 'polypeptide(L)'
;MAKSTDQELRFHDRVDAGRRLAEHLMAYRAENPLVVALARGGVVVGEEVARALGAPLEVMVARKLGAPGQPELGVGAIAPGVRVVDERAVRELGISAKQLEWITAAETEEMERRQRRYRGDRREIEASDRTVILVDDGLATGVTARAAIHALRRQRPRRIVFAAPVCASETAERLRSEVDEVVCVAAPRHFGAVGSWYADFEQTTDDEVLKILSRSPREDRPRPAVSSPSRVDDLVEACGRLARPLESLGDLDPLMEQIGDARYVLLGEASHGTSDYYVWRARISQRLIQEKGFSFIAVEGDWPDCFQVNRYVQGRPDVGGNAQAVLRGFTRWPTWMWGNWEVVALAEWLRRHNASRPEQRRVGFYGLDVYSLWESLDAVLRYLERVDGRALEAARRAYQCFEPYGGEGEAYARARVALVPASCEQEVVTMLTELRRSAPAPGAGAREAHFAAEQNALVVRDAESYYQAMVRGGEASWNVRDRHMVDTLERIMRFHGPQARAIVWEHNTHVGDARATDMAQAGMLNVGQLVRERHAREGVVLVGFSSHHGSVIAGAEWESPMQRMRVPPGRPGSWEDVLHRTGRPRALFPLGGDEAHADAFMDVRPHRAIGVVYDPDRERGNYVPTVLPRRYDALIYLDETHALHPLPLEPRPDGEPPETFPWGM
;
A
#
# COMPACT_ATOMS: atom_id res chain seq x y z
N MET A 1 -19.18 -40.32 45.25
CA MET A 1 -18.94 -38.92 44.87
C MET A 1 -17.60 -38.87 44.16
N ALA A 2 -17.61 -39.08 42.85
CA ALA A 2 -16.43 -38.89 41.99
C ALA A 2 -16.36 -37.40 41.65
N LYS A 3 -15.41 -36.67 42.21
CA LYS A 3 -15.07 -35.32 41.78
C LYS A 3 -14.48 -35.40 40.37
N SER A 4 -15.03 -34.62 39.50
CA SER A 4 -14.76 -34.47 38.09
C SER A 4 -13.25 -34.29 37.79
N THR A 5 -12.70 -35.21 37.02
CA THR A 5 -11.35 -35.22 36.45
C THR A 5 -11.12 -34.06 35.47
N ASP A 6 -12.13 -33.29 35.13
CA ASP A 6 -12.07 -32.21 34.12
C ASP A 6 -11.47 -30.89 34.68
N GLN A 7 -11.36 -30.73 36.00
CA GLN A 7 -10.77 -29.52 36.61
C GLN A 7 -9.23 -29.55 36.67
N GLU A 8 -8.61 -30.73 36.52
CA GLU A 8 -7.13 -30.90 36.56
C GLU A 8 -6.44 -30.74 35.21
N LEU A 9 -7.19 -30.60 34.10
CA LEU A 9 -6.64 -30.56 32.71
C LEU A 9 -6.67 -29.17 32.08
N ARG A 10 -6.72 -28.09 32.89
CA ARG A 10 -6.67 -26.73 32.34
C ARG A 10 -5.22 -26.31 32.04
N PHE A 11 -4.97 -25.82 30.83
CA PHE A 11 -3.68 -25.23 30.45
C PHE A 11 -3.56 -23.82 31.03
N HIS A 12 -2.34 -23.44 31.43
CA HIS A 12 -2.10 -22.06 31.85
C HIS A 12 -2.30 -21.10 30.70
N ASP A 13 -1.57 -21.33 29.62
CA ASP A 13 -1.58 -20.56 28.34
C ASP A 13 -1.24 -21.47 27.17
N ARG A 14 -1.11 -20.90 25.96
CA ARG A 14 -0.74 -21.65 24.75
C ARG A 14 0.68 -22.22 24.79
N VAL A 15 1.59 -21.60 25.54
CA VAL A 15 2.97 -22.09 25.71
C VAL A 15 2.97 -23.36 26.57
N ASP A 16 2.27 -23.36 27.72
CA ASP A 16 2.09 -24.56 28.56
C ASP A 16 1.43 -25.70 27.77
N ALA A 17 0.37 -25.37 27.03
CA ALA A 17 -0.35 -26.32 26.20
C ALA A 17 0.56 -26.94 25.10
N GLY A 18 1.39 -26.12 24.46
CA GLY A 18 2.35 -26.56 23.46
C GLY A 18 3.42 -27.49 24.02
N ARG A 19 3.93 -27.22 25.22
CA ARG A 19 4.90 -28.09 25.88
C ARG A 19 4.34 -29.46 26.20
N ARG A 20 3.11 -29.50 26.75
CA ARG A 20 2.42 -30.76 27.06
C ARG A 20 2.09 -31.54 25.77
N LEU A 21 1.67 -30.86 24.71
CA LEU A 21 1.43 -31.50 23.40
C LEU A 21 2.70 -32.10 22.82
N ALA A 22 3.82 -31.40 22.94
CA ALA A 22 5.12 -31.87 22.45
C ALA A 22 5.56 -33.20 23.06
N GLU A 23 5.25 -33.45 24.37
CA GLU A 23 5.54 -34.71 25.02
C GLU A 23 4.88 -35.91 24.31
N HIS A 24 3.66 -35.73 23.81
CA HIS A 24 2.91 -36.77 23.07
C HIS A 24 3.41 -36.95 21.64
N LEU A 25 4.20 -36.02 21.12
CA LEU A 25 4.71 -36.03 19.75
C LEU A 25 6.19 -36.47 19.66
N MET A 26 6.85 -36.74 20.79
CA MET A 26 8.29 -37.08 20.81
C MET A 26 8.66 -38.30 19.94
N ALA A 27 7.76 -39.24 19.71
CA ALA A 27 7.97 -40.39 18.84
C ALA A 27 8.28 -39.99 17.37
N TYR A 28 7.78 -38.83 16.91
CA TYR A 28 7.98 -38.34 15.55
C TYR A 28 9.33 -37.66 15.34
N ARG A 29 10.09 -37.38 16.39
CA ARG A 29 11.41 -36.71 16.28
C ARG A 29 12.36 -37.43 15.33
N ALA A 30 12.36 -38.77 15.34
CA ALA A 30 13.21 -39.58 14.46
C ALA A 30 12.80 -39.52 12.98
N GLU A 31 11.57 -39.08 12.68
CA GLU A 31 11.07 -38.95 11.30
C GLU A 31 11.45 -37.61 10.64
N ASN A 32 12.13 -36.72 11.36
CA ASN A 32 12.46 -35.36 10.91
C ASN A 32 11.23 -34.60 10.34
N PRO A 33 10.18 -34.41 11.14
CA PRO A 33 8.90 -33.90 10.66
C PRO A 33 8.98 -32.43 10.28
N LEU A 34 8.00 -31.97 9.48
CA LEU A 34 7.68 -30.57 9.28
C LEU A 34 6.51 -30.21 10.19
N VAL A 35 6.68 -29.25 11.08
CA VAL A 35 5.58 -28.71 11.89
C VAL A 35 4.94 -27.56 11.11
N VAL A 36 3.64 -27.69 10.83
CA VAL A 36 2.82 -26.66 10.17
C VAL A 36 1.78 -26.18 11.16
N ALA A 37 1.85 -24.91 11.55
CA ALA A 37 0.94 -24.36 12.54
C ALA A 37 -0.18 -23.53 11.91
N LEU A 38 -1.42 -23.70 12.37
CA LEU A 38 -2.55 -22.89 11.92
C LEU A 38 -2.51 -21.51 12.59
N ALA A 39 -2.54 -20.47 11.80
CA ALA A 39 -2.53 -19.11 12.29
C ALA A 39 -3.93 -18.73 12.85
N ARG A 40 -3.98 -18.02 14.02
CA ARG A 40 -2.85 -17.42 14.77
C ARG A 40 -2.46 -18.23 16.00
N GLY A 41 -3.43 -18.67 16.81
CA GLY A 41 -3.19 -19.33 18.11
C GLY A 41 -2.35 -20.60 18.02
N GLY A 42 -2.56 -21.39 16.95
CA GLY A 42 -1.78 -22.61 16.70
C GLY A 42 -0.27 -22.37 16.50
N VAL A 43 0.15 -21.14 16.14
CA VAL A 43 1.59 -20.83 15.96
C VAL A 43 2.34 -20.82 17.28
N VAL A 44 1.73 -20.35 18.38
CA VAL A 44 2.35 -20.36 19.71
C VAL A 44 2.53 -21.81 20.19
N VAL A 45 1.51 -22.64 20.00
CA VAL A 45 1.57 -24.09 20.33
C VAL A 45 2.59 -24.80 19.44
N GLY A 46 2.58 -24.51 18.14
CA GLY A 46 3.49 -25.09 17.14
C GLY A 46 4.96 -24.75 17.37
N GLU A 47 5.28 -23.55 17.91
CA GLU A 47 6.65 -23.18 18.29
C GLU A 47 7.21 -24.12 19.34
N GLU A 48 6.44 -24.42 20.40
CA GLU A 48 6.88 -25.31 21.46
C GLU A 48 7.06 -26.76 20.95
N VAL A 49 6.15 -27.23 20.09
CA VAL A 49 6.25 -28.54 19.43
C VAL A 49 7.48 -28.60 18.52
N ALA A 50 7.68 -27.63 17.64
CA ALA A 50 8.81 -27.58 16.73
C ALA A 50 10.16 -27.54 17.47
N ARG A 51 10.23 -26.75 18.55
CA ARG A 51 11.41 -26.65 19.41
C ARG A 51 11.75 -27.98 20.09
N ALA A 52 10.76 -28.67 20.64
CA ALA A 52 10.95 -29.95 21.32
C ALA A 52 11.40 -31.07 20.34
N LEU A 53 10.84 -31.09 19.14
CA LEU A 53 11.17 -32.05 18.10
C LEU A 53 12.49 -31.71 17.35
N GLY A 54 13.00 -30.49 17.48
CA GLY A 54 14.09 -29.97 16.66
C GLY A 54 13.70 -29.85 15.17
N ALA A 55 12.42 -29.59 14.91
CA ALA A 55 11.81 -29.56 13.58
C ALA A 55 11.65 -28.13 13.06
N PRO A 56 11.66 -27.91 11.74
CA PRO A 56 11.27 -26.63 11.15
C PRO A 56 9.80 -26.33 11.42
N LEU A 57 9.49 -25.03 11.66
CA LEU A 57 8.15 -24.52 11.83
C LEU A 57 7.74 -23.69 10.62
N GLU A 58 6.60 -24.04 10.05
CA GLU A 58 5.93 -23.26 9.00
C GLU A 58 4.52 -22.86 9.45
N VAL A 59 3.98 -21.82 8.82
CA VAL A 59 2.64 -21.33 9.13
C VAL A 59 1.70 -21.52 7.94
N MET A 60 0.49 -21.99 8.23
CA MET A 60 -0.60 -22.05 7.27
C MET A 60 -1.76 -21.19 7.75
N VAL A 61 -2.29 -20.35 6.86
CA VAL A 61 -3.49 -19.56 7.13
C VAL A 61 -4.68 -20.33 6.58
N ALA A 62 -5.64 -20.68 7.45
CA ALA A 62 -6.95 -21.14 7.07
C ALA A 62 -8.01 -20.18 7.63
N ARG A 63 -9.08 -19.95 6.87
CA ARG A 63 -10.14 -19.00 7.24
C ARG A 63 -11.48 -19.69 7.21
N LYS A 64 -12.30 -19.43 8.23
CA LYS A 64 -13.67 -19.91 8.34
C LYS A 64 -14.56 -19.09 7.40
N LEU A 65 -15.44 -19.74 6.67
CA LEU A 65 -16.52 -19.09 5.95
C LEU A 65 -17.73 -18.96 6.87
N GLY A 66 -18.01 -17.74 7.33
CA GLY A 66 -19.15 -17.46 8.21
C GLY A 66 -20.44 -17.28 7.43
N ALA A 67 -21.59 -17.63 8.04
CA ALA A 67 -22.88 -17.39 7.43
C ALA A 67 -23.19 -15.89 7.31
N PRO A 68 -23.89 -15.42 6.25
CA PRO A 68 -24.32 -14.04 6.13
C PRO A 68 -25.10 -13.57 7.36
N GLY A 69 -24.68 -12.45 7.97
CA GLY A 69 -25.33 -11.93 9.18
C GLY A 69 -24.97 -12.67 10.50
N GLN A 70 -24.28 -13.80 10.43
CA GLN A 70 -23.80 -14.57 11.58
C GLN A 70 -22.38 -15.11 11.34
N PRO A 71 -21.34 -14.27 11.38
CA PRO A 71 -19.96 -14.67 11.01
C PRO A 71 -19.39 -15.80 11.88
N GLU A 72 -19.89 -15.95 13.10
CA GLU A 72 -19.46 -17.02 14.01
C GLU A 72 -20.00 -18.40 13.60
N LEU A 73 -21.13 -18.46 12.87
CA LEU A 73 -21.70 -19.70 12.37
C LEU A 73 -20.97 -20.12 11.08
N GLY A 74 -20.06 -21.08 11.19
CA GLY A 74 -19.24 -21.56 10.07
C GLY A 74 -20.02 -22.45 9.12
N VAL A 75 -20.04 -22.07 7.84
CA VAL A 75 -20.61 -22.85 6.74
C VAL A 75 -19.53 -23.48 5.86
N GLY A 76 -18.26 -23.27 6.20
CA GLY A 76 -17.13 -23.81 5.49
C GLY A 76 -15.82 -23.22 5.97
N ALA A 77 -14.74 -23.54 5.27
CA ALA A 77 -13.42 -22.93 5.45
C ALA A 77 -12.62 -22.95 4.14
N ILE A 78 -11.64 -22.07 4.06
CA ILE A 78 -10.66 -22.03 2.99
C ILE A 78 -9.25 -22.18 3.54
N ALA A 79 -8.39 -22.76 2.73
CA ALA A 79 -6.94 -22.83 2.90
C ALA A 79 -6.30 -22.66 1.52
N PRO A 80 -4.98 -22.50 1.38
CA PRO A 80 -4.34 -22.27 0.09
C PRO A 80 -4.77 -23.24 -1.00
N GLY A 81 -5.46 -22.71 -2.02
CA GLY A 81 -5.98 -23.48 -3.15
C GLY A 81 -7.11 -24.47 -2.82
N VAL A 82 -7.71 -24.40 -1.63
CA VAL A 82 -8.76 -25.34 -1.18
C VAL A 82 -9.94 -24.58 -0.55
N ARG A 83 -11.14 -25.00 -0.92
CA ARG A 83 -12.41 -24.59 -0.26
C ARG A 83 -13.16 -25.83 0.20
N VAL A 84 -13.51 -25.88 1.46
CA VAL A 84 -14.37 -26.90 2.08
C VAL A 84 -15.67 -26.24 2.50
N VAL A 85 -16.81 -26.73 2.03
CA VAL A 85 -18.14 -26.18 2.31
C VAL A 85 -18.99 -27.26 3.00
N ASP A 86 -19.72 -26.87 4.03
CA ASP A 86 -20.78 -27.69 4.60
C ASP A 86 -22.09 -27.44 3.81
N GLU A 87 -22.30 -28.26 2.81
CA GLU A 87 -23.46 -28.18 1.91
C GLU A 87 -24.80 -28.29 2.65
N ARG A 88 -24.82 -29.00 3.79
CA ARG A 88 -26.00 -29.13 4.63
C ARG A 88 -26.31 -27.83 5.33
N ALA A 89 -25.32 -27.24 5.98
CA ALA A 89 -25.45 -25.94 6.64
C ALA A 89 -25.86 -24.84 5.64
N VAL A 90 -25.24 -24.82 4.45
CA VAL A 90 -25.59 -23.87 3.37
C VAL A 90 -27.08 -24.00 2.97
N ARG A 91 -27.60 -25.23 2.81
CA ARG A 91 -29.02 -25.46 2.48
C ARG A 91 -29.94 -25.07 3.64
N GLU A 92 -29.63 -25.50 4.86
CA GLU A 92 -30.47 -25.23 6.04
C GLU A 92 -30.57 -23.73 6.35
N LEU A 93 -29.50 -22.94 6.07
CA LEU A 93 -29.48 -21.50 6.24
C LEU A 93 -29.95 -20.70 5.02
N GLY A 94 -30.30 -21.36 3.94
CA GLY A 94 -30.81 -20.71 2.73
C GLY A 94 -29.79 -19.83 2.02
N ILE A 95 -28.46 -20.10 2.16
CA ILE A 95 -27.39 -19.32 1.56
C ILE A 95 -27.33 -19.59 0.06
N SER A 96 -27.50 -18.53 -0.74
CA SER A 96 -27.41 -18.65 -2.19
C SER A 96 -25.98 -18.87 -2.67
N ALA A 97 -25.81 -19.47 -3.86
CA ALA A 97 -24.51 -19.66 -4.47
C ALA A 97 -23.72 -18.33 -4.59
N LYS A 98 -24.41 -17.24 -4.97
CA LYS A 98 -23.80 -15.89 -5.09
C LYS A 98 -23.30 -15.34 -3.75
N GLN A 99 -24.03 -15.54 -2.66
CA GLN A 99 -23.60 -15.16 -1.31
C GLN A 99 -22.39 -15.98 -0.87
N LEU A 100 -22.41 -17.30 -1.12
CA LEU A 100 -21.29 -18.18 -0.78
C LEU A 100 -20.02 -17.83 -1.58
N GLU A 101 -20.15 -17.50 -2.86
CA GLU A 101 -19.04 -17.02 -3.68
C GLU A 101 -18.48 -15.69 -3.16
N TRP A 102 -19.34 -14.75 -2.78
CA TRP A 102 -18.94 -13.47 -2.24
C TRP A 102 -18.17 -13.62 -0.91
N ILE A 103 -18.69 -14.43 0.04
CA ILE A 103 -17.99 -14.73 1.31
C ILE A 103 -16.66 -15.42 1.02
N THR A 104 -16.65 -16.39 0.11
CA THR A 104 -15.42 -17.10 -0.25
C THR A 104 -14.37 -16.15 -0.81
N ALA A 105 -14.74 -15.22 -1.69
CA ALA A 105 -13.82 -14.25 -2.26
C ALA A 105 -13.21 -13.33 -1.18
N ALA A 106 -14.03 -12.77 -0.29
CA ALA A 106 -13.60 -11.91 0.78
C ALA A 106 -12.64 -12.62 1.77
N GLU A 107 -12.98 -13.85 2.17
CA GLU A 107 -12.13 -14.62 3.08
C GLU A 107 -10.85 -15.15 2.40
N THR A 108 -10.88 -15.37 1.08
CA THR A 108 -9.70 -15.75 0.29
C THR A 108 -8.70 -14.59 0.25
N GLU A 109 -9.16 -13.38 -0.01
CA GLU A 109 -8.34 -12.16 -0.02
C GLU A 109 -7.64 -11.97 1.34
N GLU A 110 -8.38 -12.05 2.44
CA GLU A 110 -7.83 -11.91 3.79
C GLU A 110 -6.88 -13.06 4.16
N MET A 111 -7.18 -14.29 3.74
CA MET A 111 -6.29 -15.44 3.91
C MET A 111 -4.95 -15.21 3.20
N GLU A 112 -4.99 -14.81 1.94
CA GLU A 112 -3.80 -14.53 1.14
C GLU A 112 -2.99 -13.36 1.69
N ARG A 113 -3.65 -12.29 2.16
CA ARG A 113 -3.01 -11.15 2.82
C ARG A 113 -2.22 -11.60 4.03
N ARG A 114 -2.84 -12.38 4.94
CA ARG A 114 -2.15 -12.91 6.13
C ARG A 114 -1.04 -13.87 5.76
N GLN A 115 -1.26 -14.73 4.78
CA GLN A 115 -0.26 -15.69 4.35
C GLN A 115 0.99 -15.00 3.78
N ARG A 116 0.80 -13.95 2.97
CA ARG A 116 1.89 -13.09 2.51
C ARG A 116 2.63 -12.42 3.67
N ARG A 117 1.90 -11.84 4.63
CA ARG A 117 2.47 -11.19 5.81
C ARG A 117 3.31 -12.14 6.66
N TYR A 118 2.82 -13.35 6.91
CA TYR A 118 3.53 -14.33 7.75
C TYR A 118 4.67 -15.03 7.00
N ARG A 119 4.51 -15.22 5.71
CA ARG A 119 5.52 -15.86 4.87
C ARG A 119 6.76 -14.96 4.72
N GLY A 120 6.61 -13.67 4.45
CA GLY A 120 7.73 -12.79 4.13
C GLY A 120 8.60 -13.42 3.03
N ASP A 121 9.92 -13.51 3.25
CA ASP A 121 10.87 -14.14 2.32
C ASP A 121 10.90 -15.68 2.41
N ARG A 122 9.98 -16.32 3.13
CA ARG A 122 9.92 -17.79 3.26
C ARG A 122 9.33 -18.40 2.00
N ARG A 123 9.91 -19.54 1.59
CA ARG A 123 9.38 -20.34 0.47
C ARG A 123 8.02 -20.94 0.82
N GLU A 124 7.33 -21.42 -0.21
CA GLU A 124 6.12 -22.23 0.01
C GLU A 124 6.43 -23.47 0.86
N ILE A 125 5.41 -23.85 1.66
CA ILE A 125 5.46 -25.06 2.47
C ILE A 125 5.74 -26.23 1.54
N GLU A 126 6.91 -26.85 1.67
CA GLU A 126 7.27 -28.04 0.90
C GLU A 126 7.02 -29.29 1.76
N ALA A 127 5.82 -29.84 1.64
CA ALA A 127 5.36 -30.99 2.42
C ALA A 127 5.57 -32.34 1.70
N SER A 128 6.02 -32.33 0.43
CA SER A 128 6.17 -33.54 -0.39
C SER A 128 7.11 -34.57 0.28
N ASP A 129 6.64 -35.83 0.34
CA ASP A 129 7.35 -36.99 0.92
C ASP A 129 7.78 -36.83 2.39
N ARG A 130 7.21 -35.87 3.13
CA ARG A 130 7.53 -35.59 4.54
C ARG A 130 6.44 -36.07 5.48
N THR A 131 6.80 -36.36 6.74
CA THR A 131 5.85 -36.41 7.85
C THR A 131 5.54 -34.97 8.25
N VAL A 132 4.26 -34.57 8.15
CA VAL A 132 3.76 -33.25 8.50
C VAL A 132 2.97 -33.35 9.79
N ILE A 133 3.29 -32.52 10.78
CA ILE A 133 2.52 -32.35 12.00
C ILE A 133 1.76 -31.02 11.89
N LEU A 134 0.46 -31.09 11.63
CA LEU A 134 -0.42 -29.91 11.57
C LEU A 134 -0.89 -29.58 12.99
N VAL A 135 -0.54 -28.38 13.47
CA VAL A 135 -0.79 -27.96 14.86
C VAL A 135 -1.82 -26.83 14.92
N ASP A 136 -2.78 -26.95 15.83
CA ASP A 136 -3.71 -25.87 16.20
C ASP A 136 -3.77 -25.69 17.73
N ASP A 137 -4.34 -24.58 18.24
CA ASP A 137 -4.52 -24.33 19.67
C ASP A 137 -5.73 -25.07 20.29
N GLY A 138 -6.60 -25.63 19.44
CA GLY A 138 -7.71 -26.49 19.86
C GLY A 138 -8.62 -26.86 18.69
N LEU A 139 -9.24 -28.04 18.80
CA LEU A 139 -10.14 -28.58 17.79
C LEU A 139 -11.60 -28.53 18.26
N ALA A 140 -12.35 -27.50 17.84
CA ALA A 140 -13.80 -27.39 18.10
C ALA A 140 -14.62 -28.05 16.97
N THR A 141 -14.97 -27.30 15.93
CA THR A 141 -15.75 -27.81 14.78
C THR A 141 -14.90 -28.53 13.74
N GLY A 142 -13.59 -28.23 13.70
CA GLY A 142 -12.61 -28.83 12.79
C GLY A 142 -12.66 -28.34 11.34
N VAL A 143 -13.49 -27.35 11.01
CA VAL A 143 -13.67 -26.91 9.61
C VAL A 143 -12.39 -26.31 9.03
N THR A 144 -11.67 -25.48 9.79
CA THR A 144 -10.39 -24.90 9.40
C THR A 144 -9.29 -25.96 9.28
N ALA A 145 -9.23 -26.89 10.25
CA ALA A 145 -8.29 -28.01 10.22
C ALA A 145 -8.48 -28.87 8.96
N ARG A 146 -9.74 -29.19 8.58
CA ARG A 146 -10.05 -29.95 7.36
C ARG A 146 -9.59 -29.23 6.09
N ALA A 147 -9.83 -27.93 5.98
CA ALA A 147 -9.36 -27.15 4.83
C ALA A 147 -7.83 -27.20 4.72
N ALA A 148 -7.12 -27.06 5.84
CA ALA A 148 -5.66 -27.15 5.90
C ALA A 148 -5.14 -28.57 5.54
N ILE A 149 -5.78 -29.61 6.04
CA ILE A 149 -5.44 -31.01 5.72
C ILE A 149 -5.59 -31.27 4.22
N HIS A 150 -6.67 -30.79 3.60
CA HIS A 150 -6.88 -30.92 2.16
C HIS A 150 -5.83 -30.14 1.37
N ALA A 151 -5.42 -28.97 1.83
CA ALA A 151 -4.34 -28.20 1.20
C ALA A 151 -2.98 -28.94 1.29
N LEU A 152 -2.66 -29.51 2.44
CA LEU A 152 -1.45 -30.32 2.62
C LEU A 152 -1.46 -31.61 1.78
N ARG A 153 -2.57 -32.32 1.69
CA ARG A 153 -2.70 -33.54 0.88
C ARG A 153 -2.40 -33.30 -0.61
N ARG A 154 -2.69 -32.12 -1.14
CA ARG A 154 -2.35 -31.75 -2.53
C ARG A 154 -0.84 -31.74 -2.78
N GLN A 155 -0.04 -31.53 -1.76
CA GLN A 155 1.42 -31.56 -1.83
C GLN A 155 2.01 -32.99 -1.68
N ARG A 156 1.16 -34.02 -1.51
CA ARG A 156 1.55 -35.45 -1.37
C ARG A 156 2.56 -35.69 -0.23
N PRO A 157 2.24 -35.29 1.02
CA PRO A 157 3.08 -35.64 2.16
C PRO A 157 3.10 -37.16 2.35
N ARG A 158 4.15 -37.67 2.94
CA ARG A 158 4.25 -39.08 3.33
C ARG A 158 3.21 -39.43 4.40
N ARG A 159 2.98 -38.51 5.33
CA ARG A 159 2.06 -38.67 6.47
C ARG A 159 1.59 -37.32 6.97
N ILE A 160 0.33 -37.23 7.39
CA ILE A 160 -0.22 -36.05 8.08
C ILE A 160 -0.68 -36.50 9.49
N VAL A 161 -0.10 -35.87 10.51
CA VAL A 161 -0.52 -35.98 11.91
C VAL A 161 -1.18 -34.65 12.29
N PHE A 162 -2.45 -34.69 12.70
CA PHE A 162 -3.09 -33.51 13.29
C PHE A 162 -2.85 -33.53 14.80
N ALA A 163 -2.43 -32.39 15.37
CA ALA A 163 -2.11 -32.28 16.80
C ALA A 163 -2.72 -31.00 17.39
N ALA A 164 -3.43 -31.14 18.52
CA ALA A 164 -3.91 -29.99 19.28
C ALA A 164 -3.96 -30.30 20.81
N PRO A 165 -3.78 -29.30 21.68
CA PRO A 165 -3.84 -29.53 23.13
C PRO A 165 -5.20 -30.08 23.58
N VAL A 166 -6.30 -29.56 23.01
CA VAL A 166 -7.65 -30.02 23.34
C VAL A 166 -8.51 -30.19 22.09
N CYS A 167 -9.25 -31.30 22.04
CA CYS A 167 -10.10 -31.66 20.89
C CYS A 167 -11.50 -32.04 21.38
N ALA A 168 -12.54 -31.53 20.69
CA ALA A 168 -13.88 -32.09 20.86
C ALA A 168 -13.89 -33.55 20.39
N SER A 169 -14.28 -34.49 21.27
CA SER A 169 -14.20 -35.94 21.00
C SER A 169 -14.81 -36.36 19.68
N GLU A 170 -16.01 -35.86 19.36
CA GLU A 170 -16.70 -36.18 18.11
C GLU A 170 -15.97 -35.65 16.87
N THR A 171 -15.37 -34.46 16.99
CA THR A 171 -14.63 -33.85 15.90
C THR A 171 -13.29 -34.58 15.67
N ALA A 172 -12.60 -34.94 16.74
CA ALA A 172 -11.38 -35.75 16.68
C ALA A 172 -11.63 -37.10 16.00
N GLU A 173 -12.75 -37.77 16.34
CA GLU A 173 -13.13 -39.05 15.73
C GLU A 173 -13.42 -38.91 14.22
N ARG A 174 -14.11 -37.85 13.82
CA ARG A 174 -14.36 -37.57 12.38
C ARG A 174 -13.05 -37.27 11.63
N LEU A 175 -12.15 -36.51 12.27
CA LEU A 175 -10.89 -36.11 11.63
C LEU A 175 -9.94 -37.30 11.38
N ARG A 176 -10.04 -38.39 12.18
CA ARG A 176 -9.26 -39.62 11.98
C ARG A 176 -9.44 -40.29 10.63
N SER A 177 -10.57 -40.03 9.97
CA SER A 177 -10.78 -40.52 8.59
C SER A 177 -10.08 -39.68 7.52
N GLU A 178 -9.61 -38.46 7.89
CA GLU A 178 -9.01 -37.48 6.96
C GLU A 178 -7.49 -37.32 7.17
N VAL A 179 -6.92 -37.86 8.25
CA VAL A 179 -5.48 -37.83 8.58
C VAL A 179 -4.97 -39.21 8.99
N ASP A 180 -3.66 -39.37 9.02
CA ASP A 180 -3.05 -40.65 9.40
C ASP A 180 -3.08 -40.85 10.92
N GLU A 181 -3.06 -39.76 11.69
CA GLU A 181 -3.19 -39.80 13.15
C GLU A 181 -3.70 -38.47 13.70
N VAL A 182 -4.46 -38.54 14.83
CA VAL A 182 -4.90 -37.38 15.62
C VAL A 182 -4.34 -37.52 17.03
N VAL A 183 -3.52 -36.53 17.44
CA VAL A 183 -2.89 -36.47 18.74
C VAL A 183 -3.49 -35.31 19.55
N CYS A 184 -4.08 -35.62 20.70
CA CYS A 184 -4.65 -34.63 21.62
C CYS A 184 -4.21 -34.93 23.03
N VAL A 185 -3.88 -33.90 23.84
CA VAL A 185 -3.60 -34.06 25.25
C VAL A 185 -4.89 -34.34 26.02
N ALA A 186 -5.99 -33.68 25.64
CA ALA A 186 -7.33 -33.90 26.17
C ALA A 186 -8.39 -33.98 25.08
N ALA A 187 -9.33 -34.94 25.25
CA ALA A 187 -10.48 -35.10 24.33
C ALA A 187 -11.79 -35.23 25.11
N PRO A 188 -12.29 -34.13 25.71
CA PRO A 188 -13.49 -34.18 26.56
C PRO A 188 -14.75 -34.37 25.75
N ARG A 189 -15.75 -35.06 26.35
CA ARG A 189 -17.08 -35.24 25.74
C ARG A 189 -17.90 -33.94 25.77
N HIS A 190 -17.74 -33.13 26.83
CA HIS A 190 -18.38 -31.82 26.96
C HIS A 190 -17.33 -30.73 26.72
N PHE A 191 -17.17 -30.34 25.47
CA PHE A 191 -16.06 -29.50 25.02
C PHE A 191 -16.27 -28.00 25.32
N GLY A 192 -17.46 -27.47 25.07
CA GLY A 192 -17.74 -26.03 25.13
C GLY A 192 -16.96 -25.25 24.05
N ALA A 193 -16.05 -24.41 24.48
CA ALA A 193 -15.19 -23.63 23.59
C ALA A 193 -13.71 -23.90 23.90
N VAL A 194 -12.81 -23.71 22.89
CA VAL A 194 -11.35 -23.89 23.07
C VAL A 194 -10.83 -23.07 24.25
N GLY A 195 -11.21 -21.78 24.34
CA GLY A 195 -10.74 -20.87 25.40
C GLY A 195 -11.10 -21.29 26.81
N SER A 196 -12.13 -22.11 27.04
CA SER A 196 -12.49 -22.59 28.38
C SER A 196 -11.46 -23.57 28.98
N TRP A 197 -10.57 -24.11 28.15
CA TRP A 197 -9.49 -25.03 28.54
C TRP A 197 -8.18 -24.33 28.87
N TYR A 198 -8.14 -22.99 28.78
CA TYR A 198 -7.00 -22.14 29.09
C TYR A 198 -7.32 -21.22 30.27
N ALA A 199 -6.36 -20.97 31.13
CA ALA A 199 -6.48 -19.96 32.18
C ALA A 199 -6.29 -18.56 31.59
N ASP A 200 -5.33 -18.43 30.69
CA ASP A 200 -5.08 -17.25 29.85
C ASP A 200 -5.21 -17.63 28.39
N PHE A 201 -6.18 -17.02 27.68
CA PHE A 201 -6.47 -17.25 26.26
C PHE A 201 -6.53 -15.92 25.49
N GLU A 202 -5.62 -14.99 25.78
CA GLU A 202 -5.54 -13.73 25.05
C GLU A 202 -5.33 -13.95 23.56
N GLN A 203 -5.82 -13.00 22.76
CA GLN A 203 -5.75 -13.12 21.31
C GLN A 203 -4.31 -12.97 20.82
N THR A 204 -3.74 -14.00 20.21
CA THR A 204 -2.43 -13.94 19.55
C THR A 204 -2.44 -12.90 18.42
N THR A 205 -1.52 -11.95 18.47
CA THR A 205 -1.36 -10.88 17.48
C THR A 205 -0.57 -11.35 16.26
N ASP A 206 -0.71 -10.64 15.14
CA ASP A 206 0.09 -10.90 13.94
C ASP A 206 1.59 -10.68 14.20
N ASP A 207 1.94 -9.72 15.07
CA ASP A 207 3.34 -9.43 15.41
C ASP A 207 3.98 -10.53 16.27
N GLU A 208 3.21 -11.17 17.15
CA GLU A 208 3.65 -12.37 17.88
C GLU A 208 3.92 -13.53 16.93
N VAL A 209 3.04 -13.76 15.96
CA VAL A 209 3.26 -14.77 14.89
C VAL A 209 4.55 -14.50 14.16
N LEU A 210 4.79 -13.27 13.70
CA LEU A 210 6.01 -12.88 12.99
C LEU A 210 7.27 -13.05 13.87
N LYS A 211 7.18 -12.70 15.16
CA LYS A 211 8.28 -12.86 16.12
C LYS A 211 8.65 -14.32 16.32
N ILE A 212 7.65 -15.22 16.46
CA ILE A 212 7.86 -16.66 16.57
C ILE A 212 8.52 -17.20 15.30
N LEU A 213 7.96 -16.89 14.14
CA LEU A 213 8.49 -17.36 12.87
C LEU A 213 9.93 -16.87 12.60
N SER A 214 10.28 -15.67 13.06
CA SER A 214 11.65 -15.14 12.90
C SER A 214 12.71 -15.91 13.70
N ARG A 215 12.31 -16.59 14.77
CA ARG A 215 13.19 -17.36 15.70
C ARG A 215 13.30 -18.85 15.32
N SER A 216 12.34 -19.36 14.55
CA SER A 216 12.31 -20.78 14.19
C SER A 216 13.46 -21.15 13.28
N PRO A 217 14.13 -22.31 13.49
CA PRO A 217 15.19 -22.78 12.61
C PRO A 217 14.70 -22.85 11.16
N ARG A 218 15.44 -22.26 10.24
CA ARG A 218 15.19 -22.39 8.81
C ARG A 218 15.82 -23.70 8.34
N GLU A 219 15.14 -24.44 7.47
CA GLU A 219 15.79 -25.52 6.75
C GLU A 219 16.88 -24.92 5.86
N ASP A 220 18.15 -25.18 6.23
CA ASP A 220 19.31 -24.91 5.39
C ASP A 220 19.35 -25.92 4.24
N ARG A 221 18.49 -25.78 3.22
CA ARG A 221 18.89 -26.16 1.88
C ARG A 221 19.59 -24.93 1.25
N PRO A 222 20.62 -25.16 0.41
CA PRO A 222 21.42 -24.03 -0.08
C PRO A 222 20.49 -22.98 -0.64
N ARG A 223 20.48 -21.81 -0.01
CA ARG A 223 19.92 -20.60 -0.55
C ARG A 223 20.39 -20.49 -2.00
N PRO A 224 19.55 -20.08 -2.95
CA PRO A 224 20.09 -19.30 -4.03
C PRO A 224 20.81 -18.16 -3.32
N ALA A 225 22.10 -18.10 -3.46
CA ALA A 225 23.02 -17.34 -2.63
C ALA A 225 22.41 -16.02 -2.17
N VAL A 226 22.24 -15.83 -0.84
CA VAL A 226 22.53 -14.51 -0.27
C VAL A 226 23.87 -14.18 -0.89
N SER A 227 23.86 -13.15 -1.75
CA SER A 227 25.02 -12.72 -2.49
C SER A 227 26.25 -12.86 -1.60
N SER A 228 27.20 -13.72 -2.01
CA SER A 228 28.50 -13.83 -1.38
C SER A 228 28.99 -12.39 -1.15
N PRO A 229 29.77 -12.10 -0.11
CA PRO A 229 30.39 -10.77 0.05
C PRO A 229 30.96 -10.24 -1.27
N SER A 230 31.54 -11.11 -2.12
CA SER A 230 31.97 -10.79 -3.48
C SER A 230 30.85 -10.24 -4.39
N ARG A 231 29.61 -10.79 -4.34
CA ARG A 231 28.51 -10.32 -5.21
C ARG A 231 27.97 -8.94 -4.83
N VAL A 232 28.00 -8.58 -3.53
CA VAL A 232 27.59 -7.22 -3.11
C VAL A 232 28.67 -6.23 -3.48
N ASP A 233 29.94 -6.58 -3.30
CA ASP A 233 31.06 -5.73 -3.68
C ASP A 233 31.13 -5.50 -5.20
N ASP A 234 30.89 -6.56 -5.99
CA ASP A 234 30.75 -6.48 -7.46
C ASP A 234 29.60 -5.53 -7.86
N LEU A 235 28.47 -5.59 -7.14
CA LEU A 235 27.33 -4.68 -7.38
C LEU A 235 27.66 -3.24 -6.99
N VAL A 236 28.33 -3.01 -5.86
CA VAL A 236 28.79 -1.69 -5.43
C VAL A 236 29.72 -1.09 -6.49
N GLU A 237 30.67 -1.89 -7.00
CA GLU A 237 31.57 -1.46 -8.07
C GLU A 237 30.81 -1.14 -9.36
N ALA A 238 29.85 -1.98 -9.76
CA ALA A 238 28.99 -1.76 -10.92
C ALA A 238 28.15 -0.46 -10.75
N CYS A 239 27.55 -0.24 -9.57
CA CYS A 239 26.86 1.01 -9.24
C CYS A 239 27.84 2.20 -9.32
N GLY A 240 29.07 2.05 -8.81
CA GLY A 240 30.09 3.10 -8.88
C GLY A 240 30.46 3.51 -10.31
N ARG A 241 30.47 2.56 -11.27
CA ARG A 241 30.69 2.84 -12.70
C ARG A 241 29.49 3.55 -13.34
N LEU A 242 28.27 3.17 -12.96
CA LEU A 242 27.04 3.74 -13.50
C LEU A 242 26.77 5.15 -12.97
N ALA A 243 27.23 5.44 -11.75
CA ALA A 243 26.99 6.70 -11.04
C ALA A 243 27.54 7.90 -11.81
N ARG A 244 26.68 8.90 -12.04
CA ARG A 244 27.07 10.22 -12.56
C ARG A 244 26.99 11.21 -11.40
N PRO A 245 27.99 12.09 -11.20
CA PRO A 245 27.91 13.15 -10.18
C PRO A 245 26.65 13.99 -10.34
N LEU A 246 26.09 14.49 -9.23
CA LEU A 246 24.89 15.33 -9.22
C LEU A 246 25.10 16.51 -8.25
N GLU A 247 25.91 17.49 -8.66
CA GLU A 247 26.26 18.66 -7.85
C GLU A 247 25.61 19.95 -8.38
N SER A 248 25.36 20.00 -9.68
CA SER A 248 24.82 21.15 -10.40
C SER A 248 23.67 20.80 -11.34
N LEU A 249 22.98 21.83 -11.86
CA LEU A 249 21.92 21.62 -12.86
C LEU A 249 22.45 21.01 -14.18
N GLY A 250 23.71 21.27 -14.56
CA GLY A 250 24.34 20.68 -15.73
C GLY A 250 24.49 19.15 -15.63
N ASP A 251 24.62 18.64 -14.43
CA ASP A 251 24.78 17.20 -14.20
C ASP A 251 23.49 16.40 -14.46
N LEU A 252 22.38 17.09 -14.71
CA LEU A 252 21.14 16.50 -15.21
C LEU A 252 21.12 16.25 -16.73
N ASP A 253 22.14 16.66 -17.49
CA ASP A 253 22.18 16.47 -18.96
C ASP A 253 21.96 15.01 -19.38
N PRO A 254 22.58 14.00 -18.74
CA PRO A 254 22.31 12.59 -19.10
C PRO A 254 20.85 12.19 -18.90
N LEU A 255 20.17 12.73 -17.85
CA LEU A 255 18.75 12.50 -17.64
C LEU A 255 17.91 13.19 -18.74
N MET A 256 18.26 14.43 -19.11
CA MET A 256 17.58 15.15 -20.18
C MET A 256 17.74 14.43 -21.52
N GLU A 257 18.91 13.88 -21.82
CA GLU A 257 19.16 13.07 -23.01
C GLU A 257 18.32 11.79 -23.00
N GLN A 258 18.29 11.07 -21.88
CA GLN A 258 17.50 9.85 -21.70
C GLN A 258 16.00 10.11 -21.86
N ILE A 259 15.48 11.21 -21.33
CA ILE A 259 14.07 11.62 -21.50
C ILE A 259 13.75 11.89 -22.97
N GLY A 260 14.68 12.45 -23.74
CA GLY A 260 14.48 12.68 -25.18
C GLY A 260 13.15 13.39 -25.49
N ASP A 261 12.32 12.73 -26.27
CA ASP A 261 11.00 13.24 -26.70
C ASP A 261 9.82 12.63 -25.92
N ALA A 262 10.09 11.94 -24.81
CA ALA A 262 9.04 11.36 -23.96
C ALA A 262 7.99 12.40 -23.55
N ARG A 263 6.73 11.99 -23.57
CA ARG A 263 5.59 12.85 -23.21
C ARG A 263 5.23 12.76 -21.74
N TYR A 264 5.64 11.69 -21.03
CA TYR A 264 5.37 11.47 -19.63
C TYR A 264 6.68 11.28 -18.87
N VAL A 265 6.93 12.13 -17.89
CA VAL A 265 8.07 12.01 -16.96
C VAL A 265 7.52 11.97 -15.55
N LEU A 266 7.68 10.84 -14.88
CA LEU A 266 7.20 10.63 -13.52
C LEU A 266 8.40 10.72 -12.57
N LEU A 267 8.34 11.62 -11.61
CA LEU A 267 9.38 11.92 -10.62
C LEU A 267 8.91 11.44 -9.24
N GLY A 268 9.59 10.43 -8.72
CA GLY A 268 9.27 9.84 -7.43
C GLY A 268 9.76 10.62 -6.23
N GLU A 269 9.58 10.04 -5.05
CA GLU A 269 10.23 10.37 -3.79
C GLU A 269 10.21 9.14 -2.88
N ALA A 270 11.27 8.93 -2.10
CA ALA A 270 11.32 7.81 -1.14
C ALA A 270 10.66 8.16 0.20
N SER A 271 10.26 9.41 0.40
CA SER A 271 9.47 9.89 1.53
C SER A 271 8.79 11.21 1.19
N HIS A 272 7.55 11.41 1.66
CA HIS A 272 6.80 12.63 1.40
C HIS A 272 7.36 13.88 2.08
N GLY A 273 8.08 13.72 3.18
CA GLY A 273 8.51 14.83 4.04
C GLY A 273 9.99 15.23 3.91
N THR A 274 10.62 15.05 2.76
CA THR A 274 12.05 15.29 2.52
C THR A 274 12.26 16.47 1.56
N SER A 275 12.89 17.54 2.05
CA SER A 275 13.16 18.77 1.31
C SER A 275 13.96 18.54 0.03
N ASP A 276 15.06 17.77 0.13
CA ASP A 276 15.96 17.53 -0.99
C ASP A 276 15.25 16.89 -2.20
N TYR A 277 14.25 16.04 -1.99
CA TYR A 277 13.47 15.47 -3.09
C TYR A 277 12.62 16.53 -3.81
N TYR A 278 11.99 17.44 -3.06
CA TYR A 278 11.21 18.54 -3.64
C TYR A 278 12.09 19.48 -4.44
N VAL A 279 13.27 19.81 -3.90
CA VAL A 279 14.24 20.67 -4.58
C VAL A 279 14.71 20.06 -5.90
N TRP A 280 15.09 18.78 -5.92
CA TRP A 280 15.55 18.14 -7.15
C TRP A 280 14.41 17.91 -8.15
N ARG A 281 13.20 17.53 -7.69
CA ARG A 281 12.03 17.47 -8.57
C ARG A 281 11.72 18.82 -9.20
N ALA A 282 11.80 19.90 -8.43
CA ALA A 282 11.62 21.26 -8.95
C ALA A 282 12.65 21.62 -10.01
N ARG A 283 13.94 21.36 -9.76
CA ARG A 283 15.03 21.59 -10.72
C ARG A 283 14.87 20.81 -12.03
N ILE A 284 14.53 19.53 -11.94
CA ILE A 284 14.24 18.69 -13.11
C ILE A 284 13.05 19.25 -13.86
N SER A 285 11.96 19.59 -13.16
CA SER A 285 10.75 20.15 -13.76
C SER A 285 11.01 21.48 -14.47
N GLN A 286 11.83 22.35 -13.90
CA GLN A 286 12.22 23.60 -14.54
C GLN A 286 12.96 23.37 -15.86
N ARG A 287 13.90 22.43 -15.92
CA ARG A 287 14.59 22.06 -17.15
C ARG A 287 13.64 21.47 -18.19
N LEU A 288 12.75 20.53 -17.78
CA LEU A 288 11.75 19.94 -18.65
C LEU A 288 10.81 20.99 -19.25
N ILE A 289 10.38 21.95 -18.45
CA ILE A 289 9.52 23.06 -18.89
C ILE A 289 10.26 23.99 -19.86
N GLN A 290 11.49 24.39 -19.54
CA GLN A 290 12.26 25.36 -20.31
C GLN A 290 12.83 24.79 -21.59
N GLU A 291 13.39 23.57 -21.54
CA GLU A 291 14.14 22.96 -22.63
C GLU A 291 13.29 22.06 -23.52
N LYS A 292 12.27 21.39 -22.94
CA LYS A 292 11.47 20.38 -23.63
C LYS A 292 9.98 20.72 -23.77
N GLY A 293 9.55 21.88 -23.22
CA GLY A 293 8.21 22.41 -23.41
C GLY A 293 7.11 21.60 -22.69
N PHE A 294 7.40 21.02 -21.53
CA PHE A 294 6.39 20.35 -20.71
C PHE A 294 5.28 21.32 -20.31
N SER A 295 4.04 20.84 -20.35
CA SER A 295 2.83 21.66 -20.31
C SER A 295 2.30 21.88 -18.90
N PHE A 296 2.55 20.94 -17.99
CA PHE A 296 2.06 21.01 -16.60
C PHE A 296 2.82 20.06 -15.68
N ILE A 297 2.68 20.33 -14.38
CA ILE A 297 3.05 19.42 -13.29
C ILE A 297 1.75 18.89 -12.68
N ALA A 298 1.62 17.57 -12.57
CA ALA A 298 0.53 16.90 -11.88
C ALA A 298 1.07 16.18 -10.64
N VAL A 299 0.38 16.26 -9.52
CA VAL A 299 0.93 15.83 -8.23
C VAL A 299 -0.03 14.91 -7.47
N GLU A 300 0.50 14.06 -6.58
CA GLU A 300 -0.23 13.28 -5.59
C GLU A 300 -0.87 14.21 -4.54
N GLY A 301 -1.91 14.91 -4.94
CA GLY A 301 -2.59 15.92 -4.12
C GLY A 301 -4.02 16.14 -4.57
N ASP A 302 -4.82 16.72 -3.70
CA ASP A 302 -6.25 16.96 -3.93
C ASP A 302 -6.49 17.93 -5.10
N TRP A 303 -7.41 17.55 -5.96
CA TRP A 303 -7.75 18.37 -7.12
C TRP A 303 -8.16 19.81 -6.76
N PRO A 304 -9.10 20.08 -5.83
CA PRO A 304 -9.56 21.45 -5.59
C PRO A 304 -8.46 22.37 -5.09
N ASP A 305 -7.60 21.92 -4.19
CA ASP A 305 -6.50 22.71 -3.61
C ASP A 305 -5.40 22.96 -4.65
N CYS A 306 -4.97 21.92 -5.34
CA CYS A 306 -3.99 22.03 -6.42
C CYS A 306 -4.50 22.92 -7.56
N PHE A 307 -5.81 22.94 -7.82
CA PHE A 307 -6.39 23.84 -8.81
C PHE A 307 -6.34 25.32 -8.38
N GLN A 308 -6.36 25.63 -7.08
CA GLN A 308 -6.09 27.00 -6.62
C GLN A 308 -4.63 27.40 -6.88
N VAL A 309 -3.68 26.47 -6.69
CA VAL A 309 -2.28 26.69 -7.08
C VAL A 309 -2.17 26.89 -8.60
N ASN A 310 -2.88 26.09 -9.42
CA ASN A 310 -2.94 26.29 -10.87
C ASN A 310 -3.42 27.71 -11.23
N ARG A 311 -4.50 28.17 -10.63
CA ARG A 311 -5.01 29.53 -10.85
C ARG A 311 -4.01 30.60 -10.48
N TYR A 312 -3.28 30.40 -9.37
CA TYR A 312 -2.22 31.30 -8.94
C TYR A 312 -1.07 31.37 -9.98
N VAL A 313 -0.54 30.22 -10.40
CA VAL A 313 0.57 30.17 -11.37
C VAL A 313 0.14 30.66 -12.76
N GLN A 314 -1.15 30.54 -13.10
CA GLN A 314 -1.74 31.10 -14.32
C GLN A 314 -1.91 32.62 -14.25
N GLY A 315 -1.70 33.24 -13.07
CA GLY A 315 -1.87 34.68 -12.89
C GLY A 315 -3.32 35.15 -12.86
N ARG A 316 -4.26 34.32 -12.38
CA ARG A 316 -5.68 34.70 -12.24
C ARG A 316 -5.82 35.75 -11.15
N PRO A 317 -6.56 36.87 -11.40
CA PRO A 317 -6.55 38.04 -10.50
C PRO A 317 -7.32 37.81 -9.19
N ASP A 318 -8.20 36.83 -9.14
CA ASP A 318 -9.05 36.50 -8.00
C ASP A 318 -8.45 35.49 -7.01
N VAL A 319 -7.22 35.07 -7.25
CA VAL A 319 -6.46 34.18 -6.34
C VAL A 319 -5.41 34.99 -5.59
N GLY A 320 -5.37 34.86 -4.27
CA GLY A 320 -4.57 35.63 -3.30
C GLY A 320 -3.19 36.09 -3.71
N GLY A 321 -2.63 37.08 -2.98
CA GLY A 321 -1.52 37.91 -3.42
C GLY A 321 -0.17 37.19 -3.60
N ASN A 322 0.09 36.05 -2.93
CA ASN A 322 1.36 35.29 -3.02
C ASN A 322 1.14 33.78 -2.87
N ALA A 323 2.14 32.98 -3.26
CA ALA A 323 2.08 31.52 -3.21
C ALA A 323 1.86 30.99 -1.79
N GLN A 324 2.45 31.60 -0.79
CA GLN A 324 2.31 31.21 0.61
C GLN A 324 0.83 31.27 1.07
N ALA A 325 0.12 32.32 0.70
CA ALA A 325 -1.29 32.48 1.04
C ALA A 325 -2.16 31.37 0.40
N VAL A 326 -1.87 31.01 -0.85
CA VAL A 326 -2.59 29.97 -1.57
C VAL A 326 -2.31 28.59 -0.95
N LEU A 327 -1.05 28.30 -0.63
CA LEU A 327 -0.63 26.99 -0.11
C LEU A 327 -1.07 26.76 1.35
N ARG A 328 -1.39 27.79 2.11
CA ARG A 328 -2.08 27.65 3.41
C ARG A 328 -3.51 27.13 3.28
N GLY A 329 -4.08 27.12 2.08
CA GLY A 329 -5.37 26.51 1.80
C GLY A 329 -5.38 24.99 1.89
N PHE A 330 -4.21 24.34 1.88
CA PHE A 330 -4.10 22.88 2.14
C PHE A 330 -4.33 22.60 3.62
N THR A 331 -5.59 22.45 4.02
CA THR A 331 -6.00 22.28 5.43
C THR A 331 -6.21 20.82 5.82
N ARG A 332 -6.39 19.92 4.85
CA ARG A 332 -6.53 18.49 5.11
C ARG A 332 -5.15 17.87 5.42
N TRP A 333 -5.11 16.99 6.41
CA TRP A 333 -3.91 16.24 6.74
C TRP A 333 -3.49 15.30 5.59
N PRO A 334 -2.21 15.19 5.25
CA PRO A 334 -1.04 15.87 5.81
C PRO A 334 -0.77 17.24 5.15
N THR A 335 -1.06 18.31 5.87
CA THR A 335 -0.98 19.70 5.38
C THR A 335 0.40 20.10 4.85
N TRP A 336 1.45 19.56 5.47
CA TRP A 336 2.85 19.84 5.15
C TRP A 336 3.31 19.31 3.80
N MET A 337 2.63 18.33 3.24
CA MET A 337 3.02 17.68 1.98
C MET A 337 3.05 18.68 0.81
N TRP A 338 2.08 19.62 0.78
CA TRP A 338 2.04 20.69 -0.23
C TRP A 338 2.16 22.09 0.38
N GLY A 339 1.79 22.27 1.64
CA GLY A 339 1.95 23.51 2.40
C GLY A 339 3.36 23.67 2.96
N ASN A 340 4.36 23.85 2.11
CA ASN A 340 5.78 23.99 2.49
C ASN A 340 6.50 25.05 1.65
N TRP A 341 7.67 25.48 2.11
CA TRP A 341 8.45 26.52 1.44
C TRP A 341 9.04 26.08 0.11
N GLU A 342 9.33 24.80 -0.08
CA GLU A 342 9.82 24.23 -1.34
C GLU A 342 8.78 24.41 -2.46
N VAL A 343 7.51 24.16 -2.15
CA VAL A 343 6.42 24.34 -3.11
C VAL A 343 6.07 25.83 -3.30
N VAL A 344 6.25 26.68 -2.25
CA VAL A 344 6.17 28.15 -2.43
C VAL A 344 7.17 28.60 -3.49
N ALA A 345 8.43 28.18 -3.39
CA ALA A 345 9.48 28.55 -4.35
C ALA A 345 9.13 28.11 -5.78
N LEU A 346 8.63 26.87 -5.94
CA LEU A 346 8.21 26.36 -7.25
C LEU A 346 7.00 27.15 -7.81
N ALA A 347 5.99 27.43 -7.00
CA ALA A 347 4.80 28.16 -7.45
C ALA A 347 5.14 29.60 -7.86
N GLU A 348 6.01 30.26 -7.11
CA GLU A 348 6.52 31.60 -7.46
C GLU A 348 7.34 31.58 -8.77
N TRP A 349 8.16 30.54 -8.95
CA TRP A 349 8.90 30.37 -10.19
C TRP A 349 7.96 30.13 -11.38
N LEU A 350 6.97 29.23 -11.26
CA LEU A 350 5.96 28.96 -12.29
C LEU A 350 5.18 30.23 -12.66
N ARG A 351 4.78 31.03 -11.67
CA ARG A 351 4.07 32.28 -11.90
C ARG A 351 4.92 33.27 -12.71
N ARG A 352 6.19 33.45 -12.34
CA ARG A 352 7.14 34.30 -13.11
C ARG A 352 7.35 33.77 -14.53
N HIS A 353 7.53 32.45 -14.68
CA HIS A 353 7.68 31.82 -15.99
C HIS A 353 6.46 32.02 -16.89
N ASN A 354 5.26 31.94 -16.33
CA ASN A 354 4.01 32.12 -17.06
C ASN A 354 3.68 33.59 -17.40
N ALA A 355 4.22 34.56 -16.65
CA ALA A 355 3.91 35.99 -16.84
C ALA A 355 4.22 36.51 -18.24
N SER A 356 5.26 36.01 -18.89
CA SER A 356 5.67 36.37 -20.24
C SER A 356 5.09 35.49 -21.35
N ARG A 357 4.22 34.52 -21.01
CA ARG A 357 3.69 33.54 -21.96
C ARG A 357 2.23 33.77 -22.30
N PRO A 358 1.83 33.55 -23.56
CA PRO A 358 0.40 33.56 -23.91
C PRO A 358 -0.32 32.46 -23.14
N GLU A 359 -1.59 32.69 -22.81
CA GLU A 359 -2.41 31.84 -21.94
C GLU A 359 -2.34 30.34 -22.34
N GLN A 360 -2.40 30.05 -23.63
CA GLN A 360 -2.38 28.68 -24.15
C GLN A 360 -1.03 27.93 -23.99
N ARG A 361 0.02 28.66 -23.62
CA ARG A 361 1.39 28.12 -23.39
C ARG A 361 1.85 28.24 -21.95
N ARG A 362 0.95 28.65 -21.05
CA ARG A 362 1.25 28.69 -19.63
C ARG A 362 1.28 27.29 -19.05
N VAL A 363 2.24 27.05 -18.18
CA VAL A 363 2.41 25.77 -17.51
C VAL A 363 1.40 25.64 -16.37
N GLY A 364 0.69 24.51 -16.31
CA GLY A 364 -0.31 24.24 -15.28
C GLY A 364 0.27 23.50 -14.07
N PHE A 365 -0.56 23.46 -12.97
CA PHE A 365 -0.29 22.68 -11.76
C PHE A 365 -1.60 22.03 -11.29
N TYR A 366 -1.65 20.69 -11.20
CA TYR A 366 -2.89 19.96 -10.96
C TYR A 366 -2.71 18.86 -9.93
N GLY A 367 -3.77 18.55 -9.16
CA GLY A 367 -3.85 17.38 -8.29
C GLY A 367 -4.41 16.17 -9.03
N LEU A 368 -3.99 14.99 -8.63
CA LEU A 368 -4.45 13.72 -9.21
C LEU A 368 -5.29 12.89 -8.24
N ASP A 369 -5.26 13.19 -6.94
CA ASP A 369 -5.77 12.32 -5.88
C ASP A 369 -7.30 12.30 -5.76
N VAL A 370 -7.81 11.30 -5.04
CA VAL A 370 -9.24 10.95 -4.96
C VAL A 370 -9.89 11.34 -3.62
N TYR A 371 -9.13 11.85 -2.66
CA TYR A 371 -9.61 11.98 -1.26
C TYR A 371 -10.60 13.13 -1.00
N SER A 372 -10.61 14.17 -1.81
CA SER A 372 -11.34 15.43 -1.55
C SER A 372 -12.83 15.37 -1.91
N LEU A 373 -13.57 14.40 -1.35
CA LEU A 373 -15.02 14.23 -1.61
C LEU A 373 -15.81 15.52 -1.35
N TRP A 374 -15.67 16.08 -0.16
CA TRP A 374 -16.48 17.22 0.29
C TRP A 374 -16.07 18.53 -0.36
N GLU A 375 -14.76 18.79 -0.42
CA GLU A 375 -14.19 19.96 -1.08
C GLU A 375 -14.54 19.98 -2.58
N SER A 376 -14.58 18.80 -3.19
CA SER A 376 -14.98 18.64 -4.59
C SER A 376 -16.47 18.86 -4.81
N LEU A 377 -17.34 18.36 -3.93
CA LEU A 377 -18.78 18.68 -3.95
C LEU A 377 -19.04 20.17 -3.84
N ASP A 378 -18.40 20.83 -2.86
CA ASP A 378 -18.50 22.27 -2.67
C ASP A 378 -18.00 23.06 -3.89
N ALA A 379 -16.93 22.61 -4.54
CA ALA A 379 -16.42 23.25 -5.74
C ALA A 379 -17.39 23.12 -6.91
N VAL A 380 -18.07 21.98 -7.08
CA VAL A 380 -19.12 21.77 -8.09
C VAL A 380 -20.31 22.67 -7.81
N LEU A 381 -20.80 22.74 -6.57
CA LEU A 381 -21.92 23.60 -6.18
C LEU A 381 -21.62 25.07 -6.47
N ARG A 382 -20.47 25.60 -6.02
CA ARG A 382 -20.03 26.97 -6.29
C ARG A 382 -19.93 27.32 -7.78
N TYR A 383 -19.52 26.36 -8.61
CA TYR A 383 -19.48 26.54 -10.05
C TYR A 383 -20.87 26.63 -10.64
N LEU A 384 -21.76 25.68 -10.30
CA LEU A 384 -23.12 25.58 -10.87
C LEU A 384 -24.05 26.69 -10.44
N GLU A 385 -23.89 27.26 -9.25
CA GLU A 385 -24.61 28.46 -8.80
C GLU A 385 -24.49 29.64 -9.77
N ARG A 386 -23.39 29.69 -10.54
CA ARG A 386 -23.12 30.79 -11.51
C ARG A 386 -23.52 30.44 -12.93
N VAL A 387 -23.75 29.15 -13.25
CA VAL A 387 -23.78 28.66 -14.64
C VAL A 387 -25.09 27.98 -15.01
N ASP A 388 -25.64 27.09 -14.19
CA ASP A 388 -26.77 26.23 -14.56
C ASP A 388 -27.64 25.79 -13.38
N GLY A 389 -28.85 26.31 -13.30
CA GLY A 389 -29.78 25.97 -12.21
C GLY A 389 -30.28 24.51 -12.22
N ARG A 390 -30.31 23.79 -13.36
CA ARG A 390 -30.73 22.38 -13.40
C ARG A 390 -29.64 21.48 -12.87
N ALA A 391 -28.41 21.68 -13.33
CA ALA A 391 -27.26 20.96 -12.85
C ALA A 391 -27.01 21.23 -11.36
N LEU A 392 -27.28 22.44 -10.88
CA LEU A 392 -27.23 22.80 -9.46
C LEU A 392 -28.17 21.93 -8.61
N GLU A 393 -29.41 21.72 -9.05
CA GLU A 393 -30.35 20.84 -8.32
C GLU A 393 -29.87 19.37 -8.24
N ALA A 394 -29.22 18.85 -9.29
CA ALA A 394 -28.63 17.55 -9.25
C ALA A 394 -27.44 17.48 -8.27
N ALA A 395 -26.57 18.49 -8.25
CA ALA A 395 -25.45 18.60 -7.32
C ALA A 395 -25.92 18.73 -5.85
N ARG A 396 -26.99 19.48 -5.58
CA ARG A 396 -27.59 19.58 -4.26
C ARG A 396 -28.14 18.25 -3.77
N ARG A 397 -28.78 17.45 -4.63
CA ARG A 397 -29.23 16.10 -4.27
C ARG A 397 -28.06 15.18 -3.94
N ALA A 398 -26.97 15.24 -4.71
CA ALA A 398 -25.75 14.49 -4.40
C ALA A 398 -25.18 14.90 -3.04
N TYR A 399 -25.09 16.21 -2.76
CA TYR A 399 -24.63 16.72 -1.47
C TYR A 399 -25.50 16.23 -0.31
N GLN A 400 -26.84 16.35 -0.43
CA GLN A 400 -27.79 15.89 0.59
C GLN A 400 -27.72 14.39 0.85
N CYS A 401 -27.36 13.58 -0.15
CA CYS A 401 -27.16 12.15 0.03
C CYS A 401 -25.95 11.86 0.95
N PHE A 402 -24.88 12.63 0.85
CA PHE A 402 -23.69 12.47 1.70
C PHE A 402 -23.81 13.19 3.06
N GLU A 403 -24.62 14.26 3.18
CA GLU A 403 -24.73 15.12 4.36
C GLU A 403 -24.94 14.37 5.71
N PRO A 404 -25.75 13.29 5.80
CA PRO A 404 -25.92 12.54 7.05
C PRO A 404 -24.64 11.91 7.61
N TYR A 405 -23.59 11.84 6.81
CA TYR A 405 -22.31 11.20 7.17
C TYR A 405 -21.21 12.19 7.59
N GLY A 406 -21.55 13.46 7.75
CA GLY A 406 -20.82 14.46 8.53
C GLY A 406 -19.39 14.77 8.09
N GLY A 407 -19.08 14.93 6.82
CA GLY A 407 -17.75 15.39 6.37
C GLY A 407 -16.63 14.34 6.41
N GLU A 408 -16.86 13.15 6.95
CA GLU A 408 -15.92 12.05 6.99
C GLU A 408 -16.31 10.97 5.97
N GLY A 409 -15.50 10.79 4.91
CA GLY A 409 -15.72 9.74 3.91
C GLY A 409 -15.74 8.32 4.51
N GLU A 410 -14.96 8.10 5.59
CA GLU A 410 -14.97 6.84 6.33
C GLU A 410 -16.28 6.56 7.06
N ALA A 411 -16.95 7.61 7.61
CA ALA A 411 -18.25 7.45 8.25
C ALA A 411 -19.32 7.00 7.24
N TYR A 412 -19.30 7.55 6.03
CA TYR A 412 -20.13 7.09 4.91
C TYR A 412 -19.87 5.62 4.56
N ALA A 413 -18.62 5.25 4.41
CA ALA A 413 -18.24 3.89 4.06
C ALA A 413 -18.65 2.86 5.14
N ARG A 414 -18.44 3.19 6.42
CA ARG A 414 -18.86 2.36 7.57
C ARG A 414 -20.38 2.18 7.63
N ALA A 415 -21.15 3.26 7.41
CA ALA A 415 -22.61 3.20 7.38
C ALA A 415 -23.14 2.27 6.28
N ARG A 416 -22.52 2.26 5.10
CA ARG A 416 -22.88 1.35 4.00
C ARG A 416 -22.66 -0.13 4.29
N VAL A 417 -21.58 -0.47 5.01
CA VAL A 417 -21.31 -1.86 5.43
C VAL A 417 -22.32 -2.32 6.49
N ALA A 418 -22.84 -1.40 7.30
CA ALA A 418 -23.84 -1.68 8.33
C ALA A 418 -25.29 -1.77 7.82
N LEU A 419 -25.53 -2.01 6.50
CA LEU A 419 -26.87 -2.20 5.90
C LEU A 419 -27.75 -0.94 5.74
N VAL A 420 -27.15 0.26 5.60
CA VAL A 420 -27.91 1.44 5.18
C VAL A 420 -28.20 1.37 3.67
N PRO A 421 -29.46 1.45 3.20
CA PRO A 421 -29.86 1.05 1.84
C PRO A 421 -29.45 1.98 0.69
N ALA A 422 -28.92 3.18 0.94
CA ALA A 422 -28.75 4.20 -0.10
C ALA A 422 -27.28 4.38 -0.49
N SER A 423 -26.91 3.94 -1.69
CA SER A 423 -25.72 4.42 -2.42
C SER A 423 -26.01 5.78 -2.99
N CYS A 424 -25.05 6.71 -2.87
CA CYS A 424 -25.14 8.01 -3.53
C CYS A 424 -24.69 7.98 -5.00
N GLU A 425 -24.38 6.80 -5.53
CA GLU A 425 -23.88 6.60 -6.91
C GLU A 425 -24.82 7.20 -7.97
N GLN A 426 -26.15 6.99 -7.81
CA GLN A 426 -27.14 7.48 -8.78
C GLN A 426 -27.19 9.01 -8.81
N GLU A 427 -27.16 9.66 -7.65
CA GLU A 427 -27.13 11.12 -7.50
C GLU A 427 -25.86 11.72 -8.09
N VAL A 428 -24.71 11.09 -7.84
CA VAL A 428 -23.41 11.50 -8.38
C VAL A 428 -23.35 11.34 -9.89
N VAL A 429 -23.82 10.21 -10.44
CA VAL A 429 -23.90 10.00 -11.89
C VAL A 429 -24.85 11.02 -12.55
N THR A 430 -25.95 11.34 -11.89
CA THR A 430 -26.91 12.36 -12.38
C THR A 430 -26.25 13.73 -12.40
N MET A 431 -25.59 14.13 -11.31
CA MET A 431 -24.84 15.39 -11.21
C MET A 431 -23.80 15.51 -12.33
N LEU A 432 -22.96 14.49 -12.53
CA LEU A 432 -21.94 14.47 -13.58
C LEU A 432 -22.55 14.56 -14.98
N THR A 433 -23.67 13.87 -15.20
CA THR A 433 -24.37 13.87 -16.50
C THR A 433 -24.95 15.24 -16.83
N GLU A 434 -25.60 15.90 -15.87
CA GLU A 434 -26.14 17.24 -16.06
C GLU A 434 -25.01 18.28 -16.24
N LEU A 435 -23.93 18.19 -15.46
CA LEU A 435 -22.76 19.04 -15.60
C LEU A 435 -22.15 18.93 -17.01
N ARG A 436 -22.02 17.72 -17.55
CA ARG A 436 -21.50 17.49 -18.92
C ARG A 436 -22.41 18.01 -20.02
N ARG A 437 -23.72 18.11 -19.77
CA ARG A 437 -24.68 18.73 -20.71
C ARG A 437 -24.62 20.25 -20.69
N SER A 438 -24.11 20.83 -19.62
CA SER A 438 -23.93 22.28 -19.50
C SER A 438 -22.78 22.71 -20.40
N ALA A 439 -23.07 23.51 -21.42
CA ALA A 439 -22.02 24.06 -22.28
C ALA A 439 -21.23 25.14 -21.52
N PRO A 440 -19.88 25.12 -21.54
CA PRO A 440 -19.10 26.21 -20.98
C PRO A 440 -19.37 27.52 -21.71
N ALA A 441 -19.38 28.63 -20.97
CA ALA A 441 -19.43 29.96 -21.57
C ALA A 441 -18.25 30.17 -22.53
N PRO A 442 -18.36 31.04 -23.57
CA PRO A 442 -17.25 31.31 -24.46
C PRO A 442 -16.08 31.95 -23.71
N GLY A 443 -14.86 31.47 -23.98
CA GLY A 443 -13.62 31.99 -23.41
C GLY A 443 -12.75 30.93 -22.72
N ALA A 444 -11.43 31.13 -22.71
CA ALA A 444 -10.48 30.16 -22.17
C ALA A 444 -10.65 29.93 -20.67
N GLY A 445 -10.89 31.00 -19.88
CA GLY A 445 -11.12 30.89 -18.44
C GLY A 445 -12.41 30.16 -18.08
N ALA A 446 -13.48 30.30 -18.88
CA ALA A 446 -14.72 29.56 -18.68
C ALA A 446 -14.57 28.07 -19.02
N ARG A 447 -13.79 27.74 -20.06
CA ARG A 447 -13.45 26.35 -20.42
C ARG A 447 -12.64 25.68 -19.31
N GLU A 448 -11.68 26.38 -18.72
CA GLU A 448 -10.87 25.88 -17.60
C GLU A 448 -11.74 25.66 -16.36
N ALA A 449 -12.63 26.59 -16.02
CA ALA A 449 -13.54 26.48 -14.90
C ALA A 449 -14.53 25.32 -15.06
N HIS A 450 -15.04 25.10 -16.27
CA HIS A 450 -15.91 23.96 -16.57
C HIS A 450 -15.15 22.62 -16.46
N PHE A 451 -13.95 22.56 -17.01
CA PHE A 451 -13.06 21.38 -16.88
C PHE A 451 -12.79 21.07 -15.40
N ALA A 452 -12.48 22.09 -14.59
CA ALA A 452 -12.25 21.89 -13.16
C ALA A 452 -13.49 21.38 -12.42
N ALA A 453 -14.67 21.88 -12.75
CA ALA A 453 -15.94 21.40 -12.19
C ALA A 453 -16.21 19.94 -12.59
N GLU A 454 -15.94 19.56 -13.82
CA GLU A 454 -16.05 18.17 -14.28
C GLU A 454 -15.07 17.26 -13.53
N GLN A 455 -13.81 17.67 -13.33
CA GLN A 455 -12.85 16.90 -12.56
C GLN A 455 -13.28 16.74 -11.10
N ASN A 456 -13.78 17.80 -10.44
CA ASN A 456 -14.34 17.68 -9.09
C ASN A 456 -15.50 16.67 -9.02
N ALA A 457 -16.42 16.69 -10.00
CA ALA A 457 -17.51 15.71 -10.06
C ALA A 457 -17.01 14.27 -10.26
N LEU A 458 -15.90 14.08 -10.97
CA LEU A 458 -15.25 12.78 -11.14
C LEU A 458 -14.53 12.33 -9.86
N VAL A 459 -13.90 13.27 -9.12
CA VAL A 459 -13.35 12.97 -7.79
C VAL A 459 -14.46 12.47 -6.87
N VAL A 460 -15.62 13.14 -6.81
CA VAL A 460 -16.76 12.70 -5.99
C VAL A 460 -17.18 11.27 -6.33
N ARG A 461 -17.31 10.95 -7.62
CA ARG A 461 -17.67 9.60 -8.09
C ARG A 461 -16.66 8.53 -7.62
N ASP A 462 -15.39 8.80 -7.82
CA ASP A 462 -14.33 7.82 -7.58
C ASP A 462 -13.97 7.74 -6.09
N ALA A 463 -14.13 8.84 -5.33
CA ALA A 463 -14.01 8.85 -3.87
C ALA A 463 -15.05 7.94 -3.20
N GLU A 464 -16.31 7.97 -3.67
CA GLU A 464 -17.32 7.01 -3.19
C GLU A 464 -16.85 5.56 -3.34
N SER A 465 -16.36 5.21 -4.52
CA SER A 465 -15.83 3.86 -4.81
C SER A 465 -14.60 3.53 -3.96
N TYR A 466 -13.71 4.51 -3.76
CA TYR A 466 -12.51 4.38 -2.94
C TYR A 466 -12.85 4.08 -1.47
N TYR A 467 -13.71 4.91 -0.86
CA TYR A 467 -14.09 4.72 0.55
C TYR A 467 -14.83 3.40 0.77
N GLN A 468 -15.66 2.98 -0.18
CA GLN A 468 -16.31 1.65 -0.13
C GLN A 468 -15.27 0.51 -0.20
N ALA A 469 -14.27 0.64 -1.08
CA ALA A 469 -13.21 -0.36 -1.21
C ALA A 469 -12.33 -0.41 0.05
N MET A 470 -12.03 0.75 0.65
CA MET A 470 -11.22 0.86 1.87
C MET A 470 -11.83 0.10 3.06
N VAL A 471 -13.15 0.22 3.28
CA VAL A 471 -13.84 -0.49 4.38
C VAL A 471 -13.90 -1.99 4.14
N ARG A 472 -13.93 -2.43 2.87
CA ARG A 472 -13.85 -3.86 2.52
C ARG A 472 -12.46 -4.45 2.75
N GLY A 473 -11.43 -3.60 2.81
CA GLY A 473 -10.02 -3.98 2.97
C GLY A 473 -9.38 -4.50 1.67
N GLY A 474 -8.07 -4.75 1.74
CA GLY A 474 -7.31 -5.31 0.63
C GLY A 474 -6.81 -4.26 -0.39
N GLU A 475 -6.38 -4.76 -1.56
CA GLU A 475 -5.76 -3.97 -2.62
C GLU A 475 -6.75 -3.11 -3.41
N ALA A 476 -8.06 -3.33 -3.22
CA ALA A 476 -9.10 -2.70 -4.04
C ALA A 476 -9.10 -1.17 -3.94
N SER A 477 -8.93 -0.61 -2.73
CA SER A 477 -8.87 0.84 -2.52
C SER A 477 -7.63 1.46 -3.18
N TRP A 478 -6.46 0.82 -3.05
CA TRP A 478 -5.25 1.23 -3.73
C TRP A 478 -5.45 1.28 -5.25
N ASN A 479 -5.98 0.21 -5.82
CA ASN A 479 -6.22 0.12 -7.25
C ASN A 479 -7.25 1.14 -7.78
N VAL A 480 -8.27 1.48 -6.98
CA VAL A 480 -9.23 2.55 -7.32
C VAL A 480 -8.52 3.89 -7.35
N ARG A 481 -7.68 4.20 -6.36
CA ARG A 481 -6.92 5.46 -6.25
C ARG A 481 -5.97 5.62 -7.44
N ASP A 482 -5.13 4.64 -7.71
CA ASP A 482 -4.12 4.74 -8.78
C ASP A 482 -4.75 4.80 -10.18
N ARG A 483 -5.86 4.08 -10.42
CA ARG A 483 -6.63 4.23 -11.67
C ARG A 483 -7.23 5.62 -11.80
N HIS A 484 -7.77 6.18 -10.72
CA HIS A 484 -8.30 7.55 -10.73
C HIS A 484 -7.21 8.56 -11.10
N MET A 485 -6.01 8.44 -10.50
CA MET A 485 -4.88 9.32 -10.79
C MET A 485 -4.46 9.26 -12.26
N VAL A 486 -4.36 8.06 -12.84
CA VAL A 486 -4.03 7.90 -14.28
C VAL A 486 -5.14 8.46 -15.17
N ASP A 487 -6.39 8.16 -14.88
CA ASP A 487 -7.53 8.67 -15.66
C ASP A 487 -7.62 10.21 -15.59
N THR A 488 -7.28 10.79 -14.43
CA THR A 488 -7.17 12.26 -14.25
C THR A 488 -6.02 12.82 -15.07
N LEU A 489 -4.84 12.22 -15.03
CA LEU A 489 -3.69 12.58 -15.85
C LEU A 489 -4.03 12.60 -17.34
N GLU A 490 -4.68 11.55 -17.85
CA GLU A 490 -5.11 11.46 -19.24
C GLU A 490 -6.13 12.55 -19.64
N ARG A 491 -7.02 12.93 -18.70
CA ARG A 491 -7.96 14.04 -18.93
C ARG A 491 -7.24 15.38 -19.02
N ILE A 492 -6.25 15.62 -18.16
CA ILE A 492 -5.42 16.84 -18.21
C ILE A 492 -4.64 16.87 -19.55
N MET A 493 -4.05 15.76 -19.97
CA MET A 493 -3.36 15.66 -21.25
C MET A 493 -4.27 16.04 -22.43
N ARG A 494 -5.51 15.52 -22.45
CA ARG A 494 -6.51 15.87 -23.47
C ARG A 494 -6.92 17.33 -23.41
N PHE A 495 -7.04 17.91 -22.22
CA PHE A 495 -7.38 19.33 -22.02
C PHE A 495 -6.30 20.26 -22.61
N HIS A 496 -5.01 19.93 -22.40
CA HIS A 496 -3.88 20.67 -22.95
C HIS A 496 -3.63 20.39 -24.46
N GLY A 497 -4.20 19.30 -24.99
CA GLY A 497 -4.16 18.99 -26.41
C GLY A 497 -3.07 18.00 -26.83
N PRO A 498 -2.97 17.70 -28.14
CA PRO A 498 -2.16 16.57 -28.64
C PRO A 498 -0.65 16.73 -28.46
N GLN A 499 -0.16 17.94 -28.23
CA GLN A 499 1.26 18.23 -28.01
C GLN A 499 1.60 18.32 -26.51
N ALA A 500 0.65 18.03 -25.63
CA ALA A 500 0.86 18.10 -24.19
C ALA A 500 1.95 17.12 -23.73
N ARG A 501 2.76 17.57 -22.77
CA ARG A 501 3.77 16.76 -22.07
C ARG A 501 3.55 16.93 -20.55
N ALA A 502 3.54 15.84 -19.80
CA ALA A 502 3.22 15.80 -18.38
C ALA A 502 4.46 15.51 -17.52
N ILE A 503 4.63 16.29 -16.46
CA ILE A 503 5.49 15.95 -15.32
C ILE A 503 4.57 15.47 -14.21
N VAL A 504 4.86 14.31 -13.61
CA VAL A 504 4.08 13.76 -12.49
C VAL A 504 4.96 13.69 -11.25
N TRP A 505 4.47 14.15 -10.10
CA TRP A 505 5.14 14.05 -8.80
C TRP A 505 4.30 13.21 -7.85
N GLU A 506 4.77 12.04 -7.55
CA GLU A 506 4.13 11.14 -6.61
C GLU A 506 5.19 10.37 -5.81
N HIS A 507 4.78 9.62 -4.80
CA HIS A 507 5.67 8.74 -4.08
C HIS A 507 6.26 7.63 -4.98
N ASN A 508 7.43 7.11 -4.64
CA ASN A 508 8.07 6.01 -5.37
C ASN A 508 7.16 4.76 -5.52
N THR A 509 6.22 4.55 -4.61
CA THR A 509 5.26 3.43 -4.70
C THR A 509 4.21 3.62 -5.78
N HIS A 510 3.92 4.85 -6.16
CA HIS A 510 3.04 5.18 -7.30
C HIS A 510 3.82 5.32 -8.61
N VAL A 511 5.00 5.95 -8.59
CA VAL A 511 5.82 6.23 -9.77
C VAL A 511 6.54 5.01 -10.31
N GLY A 512 7.14 4.20 -9.44
CA GLY A 512 7.93 3.04 -9.86
C GLY A 512 7.03 1.91 -10.38
N ASP A 513 7.44 1.21 -11.43
CA ASP A 513 6.67 0.10 -12.00
C ASP A 513 6.38 -0.99 -10.97
N ALA A 514 5.11 -1.19 -10.62
CA ALA A 514 4.68 -2.16 -9.61
C ALA A 514 5.10 -3.60 -9.95
N ARG A 515 5.22 -3.94 -11.24
CA ARG A 515 5.64 -5.27 -11.72
C ARG A 515 7.07 -5.65 -11.31
N ALA A 516 7.88 -4.66 -10.94
CA ALA A 516 9.25 -4.85 -10.44
C ALA A 516 9.32 -5.03 -8.92
N THR A 517 8.18 -5.15 -8.24
CA THR A 517 8.02 -5.21 -6.78
C THR A 517 7.10 -6.36 -6.39
N ASP A 518 6.90 -6.58 -5.09
CA ASP A 518 5.90 -7.51 -4.56
C ASP A 518 4.45 -7.01 -4.70
N MET A 519 4.23 -5.73 -5.03
CA MET A 519 2.90 -5.17 -5.27
C MET A 519 2.14 -5.93 -6.37
N ALA A 520 2.83 -6.34 -7.44
CA ALA A 520 2.21 -7.11 -8.52
C ALA A 520 1.70 -8.48 -8.06
N GLN A 521 2.43 -9.14 -7.14
CA GLN A 521 2.00 -10.41 -6.56
C GLN A 521 0.81 -10.22 -5.62
N ALA A 522 0.70 -9.03 -5.02
CA ALA A 522 -0.44 -8.61 -4.21
C ALA A 522 -1.67 -8.19 -5.05
N GLY A 523 -1.60 -8.22 -6.38
CA GLY A 523 -2.68 -7.74 -7.24
C GLY A 523 -2.82 -6.20 -7.27
N MET A 524 -1.82 -5.49 -6.73
CA MET A 524 -1.78 -4.03 -6.74
C MET A 524 -1.21 -3.51 -8.05
N LEU A 525 -1.89 -2.51 -8.60
CA LEU A 525 -1.43 -1.71 -9.73
C LEU A 525 -0.90 -0.36 -9.21
N ASN A 526 -0.11 0.33 -10.01
CA ASN A 526 0.21 1.72 -9.70
C ASN A 526 0.30 2.60 -10.96
N VAL A 527 0.43 3.91 -10.73
CA VAL A 527 0.46 4.92 -11.80
C VAL A 527 1.58 4.64 -12.79
N GLY A 528 2.82 4.37 -12.32
CA GLY A 528 3.96 4.10 -13.18
C GLY A 528 3.75 2.90 -14.11
N GLN A 529 3.23 1.78 -13.58
CA GLN A 529 2.85 0.62 -14.39
C GLN A 529 1.79 0.98 -15.43
N LEU A 530 0.68 1.59 -14.99
CA LEU A 530 -0.46 1.89 -15.86
C LEU A 530 -0.09 2.88 -16.97
N VAL A 531 0.69 3.92 -16.67
CA VAL A 531 1.17 4.89 -17.66
C VAL A 531 2.11 4.22 -18.68
N ARG A 532 3.04 3.36 -18.22
CA ARG A 532 3.88 2.57 -19.13
C ARG A 532 3.05 1.66 -20.04
N GLU A 533 2.04 0.98 -19.53
CA GLU A 533 1.18 0.09 -20.32
C GLU A 533 0.35 0.84 -21.36
N ARG A 534 -0.22 1.99 -20.97
CA ARG A 534 -1.13 2.75 -21.85
C ARG A 534 -0.40 3.64 -22.86
N HIS A 535 0.78 4.18 -22.48
CA HIS A 535 1.46 5.26 -23.20
C HIS A 535 2.90 4.93 -23.65
N ALA A 536 3.29 3.63 -23.68
CA ALA A 536 4.62 3.20 -24.10
C ALA A 536 5.09 3.82 -25.44
N ARG A 537 4.18 3.98 -26.40
CA ARG A 537 4.49 4.56 -27.73
C ARG A 537 4.73 6.07 -27.70
N GLU A 538 4.25 6.75 -26.68
CA GLU A 538 4.38 8.20 -26.50
C GLU A 538 5.64 8.57 -25.72
N GLY A 539 6.33 7.59 -25.18
CA GLY A 539 7.51 7.73 -24.33
C GLY A 539 7.15 8.04 -22.86
N VAL A 540 7.59 7.18 -21.98
CA VAL A 540 7.40 7.26 -20.53
C VAL A 540 8.74 7.06 -19.83
N VAL A 541 9.11 7.96 -18.95
CA VAL A 541 10.34 7.87 -18.15
C VAL A 541 10.00 7.95 -16.68
N LEU A 542 10.39 6.93 -15.92
CA LEU A 542 10.19 6.82 -14.48
C LEU A 542 11.50 7.12 -13.76
N VAL A 543 11.52 8.14 -12.91
CA VAL A 543 12.69 8.56 -12.14
C VAL A 543 12.42 8.32 -10.65
N GLY A 544 13.12 7.36 -10.06
CA GLY A 544 13.06 7.10 -8.63
C GLY A 544 14.00 7.99 -7.83
N PHE A 545 13.74 8.12 -6.54
CA PHE A 545 14.62 8.79 -5.58
C PHE A 545 14.97 7.86 -4.43
N SER A 546 16.18 8.01 -3.87
CA SER A 546 16.64 7.22 -2.74
C SER A 546 17.59 8.02 -1.86
N SER A 547 17.65 7.69 -0.56
CA SER A 547 18.61 8.26 0.38
C SER A 547 19.04 7.27 1.45
N HIS A 548 20.29 7.40 1.92
CA HIS A 548 20.82 6.49 2.94
C HIS A 548 20.34 6.87 4.35
N HIS A 549 20.41 8.15 4.73
CA HIS A 549 20.03 8.63 6.05
C HIS A 549 19.60 10.10 6.01
N GLY A 550 19.15 10.63 7.15
CA GLY A 550 18.81 12.04 7.24
C GLY A 550 17.67 12.35 8.19
N SER A 551 16.76 13.23 7.76
CA SER A 551 15.55 13.58 8.50
C SER A 551 14.35 13.79 7.58
N VAL A 552 13.14 13.63 8.12
CA VAL A 552 11.88 13.70 7.41
C VAL A 552 10.81 14.39 8.28
N ILE A 553 9.85 15.07 7.67
CA ILE A 553 8.59 15.43 8.34
C ILE A 553 7.60 14.29 8.13
N ALA A 554 7.02 13.79 9.21
CA ALA A 554 5.95 12.79 9.17
C ALA A 554 5.07 12.88 10.42
N GLY A 555 3.91 12.22 10.42
CA GLY A 555 3.12 11.93 11.62
C GLY A 555 3.58 10.63 12.28
N ALA A 556 3.48 10.52 13.62
CA ALA A 556 3.71 9.25 14.31
C ALA A 556 2.58 8.25 14.05
N GLU A 557 1.36 8.76 13.85
CA GLU A 557 0.14 8.04 13.51
C GLU A 557 -0.66 8.86 12.48
N TRP A 558 -1.70 8.26 11.93
CA TRP A 558 -2.61 8.96 11.02
C TRP A 558 -3.27 10.16 11.75
N GLU A 559 -3.31 11.32 11.08
CA GLU A 559 -3.82 12.60 11.63
C GLU A 559 -3.08 13.15 12.84
N SER A 560 -1.98 12.53 13.28
CA SER A 560 -1.16 13.09 14.36
C SER A 560 -0.41 14.34 13.91
N PRO A 561 -0.01 15.23 14.86
CA PRO A 561 0.81 16.39 14.54
C PRO A 561 2.11 15.99 13.83
N MET A 562 2.48 16.77 12.82
CA MET A 562 3.76 16.58 12.11
C MET A 562 4.95 16.74 13.04
N GLN A 563 5.95 15.89 12.84
CA GLN A 563 7.20 15.91 13.61
C GLN A 563 8.39 15.78 12.67
N ARG A 564 9.50 16.43 13.04
CA ARG A 564 10.79 16.16 12.40
C ARG A 564 11.39 14.89 13.01
N MET A 565 11.49 13.85 12.22
CA MET A 565 11.98 12.54 12.63
C MET A 565 13.31 12.22 11.96
N ARG A 566 14.15 11.45 12.66
CA ARG A 566 15.40 10.93 12.09
C ARG A 566 15.09 9.77 11.14
N VAL A 567 15.77 9.78 9.99
CA VAL A 567 15.84 8.62 9.10
C VAL A 567 17.18 7.91 9.37
N PRO A 568 17.16 6.69 9.92
CA PRO A 568 18.38 5.94 10.23
C PRO A 568 19.11 5.50 8.94
N PRO A 569 20.39 5.06 9.04
CA PRO A 569 21.13 4.49 7.91
C PRO A 569 20.34 3.37 7.22
N GLY A 570 20.47 3.28 5.90
CA GLY A 570 19.84 2.26 5.09
C GLY A 570 20.15 0.85 5.62
N ARG A 571 19.14 -0.03 5.59
CA ARG A 571 19.25 -1.42 6.06
C ARG A 571 20.37 -2.15 5.29
N PRO A 572 21.27 -2.89 5.98
CA PRO A 572 22.29 -3.69 5.30
C PRO A 572 21.70 -4.58 4.20
N GLY A 573 22.25 -4.50 3.00
CA GLY A 573 21.80 -5.24 1.81
C GLY A 573 20.62 -4.60 1.06
N SER A 574 20.09 -3.47 1.51
CA SER A 574 19.13 -2.65 0.76
C SER A 574 19.81 -1.90 -0.39
N TRP A 575 19.01 -1.31 -1.28
CA TRP A 575 19.55 -0.44 -2.32
C TRP A 575 20.25 0.78 -1.73
N GLU A 576 19.74 1.34 -0.63
CA GLU A 576 20.33 2.48 0.10
C GLU A 576 21.74 2.14 0.61
N ASP A 577 21.94 0.94 1.17
CA ASP A 577 23.25 0.46 1.65
C ASP A 577 24.23 0.25 0.48
N VAL A 578 23.78 -0.35 -0.62
CA VAL A 578 24.61 -0.56 -1.82
C VAL A 578 25.04 0.79 -2.41
N LEU A 579 24.12 1.73 -2.55
CA LEU A 579 24.39 3.05 -3.13
C LEU A 579 25.31 3.89 -2.22
N HIS A 580 25.11 3.84 -0.90
CA HIS A 580 26.00 4.47 0.09
C HIS A 580 27.45 4.00 -0.02
N ARG A 581 27.64 2.69 -0.17
CA ARG A 581 28.96 2.08 -0.29
C ARG A 581 29.71 2.47 -1.57
N THR A 582 29.06 3.09 -2.55
CA THR A 582 29.75 3.67 -3.71
C THR A 582 30.57 4.92 -3.33
N GLY A 583 30.38 5.49 -2.13
CA GLY A 583 31.06 6.67 -1.66
C GLY A 583 30.64 7.98 -2.38
N ARG A 584 29.51 7.95 -3.12
CA ARG A 584 28.98 9.11 -3.83
C ARG A 584 27.96 9.84 -2.95
N PRO A 585 28.18 11.09 -2.53
CA PRO A 585 27.22 11.82 -1.70
C PRO A 585 25.94 12.18 -2.45
N ARG A 586 26.02 12.39 -3.77
CA ARG A 586 24.90 12.64 -4.67
C ARG A 586 25.21 12.05 -6.03
N ALA A 587 24.27 11.32 -6.62
CA ALA A 587 24.48 10.73 -7.93
C ALA A 587 23.16 10.53 -8.70
N LEU A 588 23.26 10.63 -10.01
CA LEU A 588 22.27 10.15 -10.97
C LEU A 588 22.71 8.77 -11.48
N PHE A 589 21.84 7.79 -11.43
CA PHE A 589 22.02 6.46 -11.98
C PHE A 589 21.09 6.29 -13.20
N PRO A 590 21.59 6.35 -14.44
CA PRO A 590 20.83 5.97 -15.63
C PRO A 590 20.62 4.44 -15.62
N LEU A 591 19.38 3.97 -15.56
CA LEU A 591 19.04 2.55 -15.45
C LEU A 591 18.50 1.93 -16.75
N GLY A 592 18.34 2.73 -17.81
CA GLY A 592 17.83 2.28 -19.11
C GLY A 592 18.85 1.63 -20.05
N GLY A 593 20.13 1.54 -19.67
CA GLY A 593 21.21 1.00 -20.50
C GLY A 593 21.54 -0.46 -20.20
N ASP A 594 22.25 -1.14 -21.12
CA ASP A 594 22.63 -2.56 -20.98
C ASP A 594 23.45 -2.85 -19.71
N GLU A 595 24.29 -1.91 -19.26
CA GLU A 595 25.07 -2.06 -18.02
C GLU A 595 24.19 -2.23 -16.78
N ALA A 596 23.06 -1.53 -16.71
CA ALA A 596 22.12 -1.64 -15.60
C ALA A 596 21.28 -2.92 -15.66
N HIS A 597 21.26 -3.61 -16.79
CA HIS A 597 20.57 -4.89 -16.96
C HIS A 597 21.49 -6.11 -16.77
N ALA A 598 22.74 -5.90 -16.32
CA ALA A 598 23.61 -6.98 -15.90
C ALA A 598 23.00 -7.77 -14.71
N ASP A 599 23.33 -9.07 -14.62
CA ASP A 599 22.76 -9.99 -13.63
C ASP A 599 22.82 -9.47 -12.18
N ALA A 600 23.87 -8.71 -11.83
CA ALA A 600 24.04 -8.15 -10.50
C ALA A 600 22.93 -7.17 -10.08
N PHE A 601 22.34 -6.44 -11.04
CA PHE A 601 21.25 -5.48 -10.79
C PHE A 601 19.87 -6.14 -10.76
N MET A 602 19.74 -7.37 -11.21
CA MET A 602 18.46 -8.09 -11.27
C MET A 602 18.08 -8.76 -9.95
N ASP A 603 18.94 -8.68 -8.93
CA ASP A 603 18.61 -9.15 -7.59
C ASP A 603 17.48 -8.30 -6.98
N VAL A 604 16.50 -8.98 -6.37
CA VAL A 604 15.47 -8.33 -5.56
C VAL A 604 16.11 -7.84 -4.26
N ARG A 605 16.08 -6.53 -4.01
CA ARG A 605 16.59 -5.92 -2.78
C ARG A 605 15.55 -5.00 -2.15
N PRO A 606 15.56 -4.87 -0.80
CA PRO A 606 14.74 -3.86 -0.13
C PRO A 606 15.07 -2.46 -0.64
N HIS A 607 14.05 -1.65 -0.91
CA HIS A 607 14.17 -0.25 -1.29
C HIS A 607 13.23 0.59 -0.43
N ARG A 608 13.78 1.60 0.26
CA ARG A 608 13.06 2.40 1.26
C ARG A 608 11.88 3.15 0.65
N ALA A 609 10.77 3.17 1.40
CA ALA A 609 9.55 3.88 1.06
C ALA A 609 8.87 4.36 2.35
N ILE A 610 9.04 5.62 2.72
CA ILE A 610 8.46 6.25 3.91
C ILE A 610 7.22 7.03 3.49
N GLY A 611 6.04 6.64 4.01
CA GLY A 611 4.79 7.35 3.79
C GLY A 611 4.63 8.61 4.65
N VAL A 612 3.39 9.07 4.80
CA VAL A 612 3.02 10.21 5.65
C VAL A 612 3.06 9.88 7.14
N VAL A 613 3.00 8.59 7.49
CA VAL A 613 3.19 8.06 8.85
C VAL A 613 4.52 7.34 8.91
N TYR A 614 5.31 7.64 9.93
CA TYR A 614 6.64 7.06 10.09
C TYR A 614 6.99 6.81 11.57
N ASP A 615 7.60 5.65 11.84
CA ASP A 615 8.17 5.27 13.12
C ASP A 615 9.62 4.80 12.88
N PRO A 616 10.64 5.60 13.27
CA PRO A 616 12.05 5.23 13.09
C PRO A 616 12.45 3.90 13.75
N ASP A 617 11.77 3.51 14.85
CA ASP A 617 12.05 2.27 15.58
C ASP A 617 11.46 1.04 14.87
N ARG A 618 10.49 1.24 13.98
CA ARG A 618 9.84 0.22 13.15
C ARG A 618 10.21 0.30 11.67
N GLU A 619 11.31 0.92 11.33
CA GLU A 619 11.72 1.21 9.95
C GLU A 619 11.76 -0.01 9.01
N ARG A 620 11.92 -1.23 9.53
CA ARG A 620 11.91 -2.46 8.71
C ARG A 620 10.65 -2.64 7.86
N GLY A 621 9.52 -2.07 8.26
CA GLY A 621 8.25 -2.07 7.53
C GLY A 621 8.22 -1.10 6.34
N ASN A 622 9.18 -0.17 6.25
CA ASN A 622 9.23 0.87 5.23
C ASN A 622 10.16 0.52 4.05
N TYR A 623 10.22 -0.77 3.67
CA TYR A 623 11.01 -1.23 2.53
C TYR A 623 10.17 -2.09 1.59
N VAL A 624 10.26 -1.81 0.29
CA VAL A 624 9.60 -2.53 -0.79
C VAL A 624 10.62 -3.40 -1.52
N PRO A 625 10.44 -4.73 -1.61
CA PRO A 625 11.29 -5.60 -2.44
C PRO A 625 11.29 -5.14 -3.89
N THR A 626 12.46 -4.84 -4.44
CA THR A 626 12.58 -4.11 -5.72
C THR A 626 13.69 -4.66 -6.60
N VAL A 627 13.39 -4.87 -7.89
CA VAL A 627 14.37 -5.00 -8.97
C VAL A 627 14.55 -3.61 -9.59
N LEU A 628 15.62 -2.91 -9.20
CA LEU A 628 15.78 -1.47 -9.42
C LEU A 628 15.65 -1.04 -10.90
N PRO A 629 16.39 -1.66 -11.88
CA PRO A 629 16.32 -1.21 -13.28
C PRO A 629 15.02 -1.60 -14.00
N ARG A 630 14.22 -2.49 -13.41
CA ARG A 630 12.86 -2.77 -13.91
C ARG A 630 11.84 -1.77 -13.37
N ARG A 631 12.13 -1.22 -12.17
CA ARG A 631 11.23 -0.30 -11.48
C ARG A 631 11.34 1.12 -12.04
N TYR A 632 12.57 1.57 -12.37
CA TYR A 632 12.86 2.93 -12.83
C TYR A 632 13.76 2.93 -14.07
N ASP A 633 13.65 3.99 -14.87
CA ASP A 633 14.57 4.27 -15.98
C ASP A 633 15.80 5.06 -15.51
N ALA A 634 15.66 5.84 -14.43
CA ALA A 634 16.75 6.52 -13.75
C ALA A 634 16.49 6.60 -12.24
N LEU A 635 17.55 6.71 -11.44
CA LEU A 635 17.46 6.90 -10.00
C LEU A 635 18.31 8.09 -9.57
N ILE A 636 17.77 8.97 -8.74
CA ILE A 636 18.51 10.02 -8.05
C ILE A 636 18.79 9.56 -6.62
N TYR A 637 20.05 9.52 -6.27
CA TYR A 637 20.53 9.16 -4.95
C TYR A 637 21.15 10.36 -4.23
N LEU A 638 20.75 10.53 -2.96
CA LEU A 638 21.24 11.56 -2.05
C LEU A 638 21.62 10.86 -0.75
N ASP A 639 22.90 10.85 -0.39
CA ASP A 639 23.39 10.10 0.78
C ASP A 639 22.74 10.58 2.08
N GLU A 640 22.71 11.90 2.27
CA GLU A 640 22.06 12.56 3.41
C GLU A 640 20.96 13.50 2.92
N THR A 641 19.81 13.48 3.60
CA THR A 641 18.65 14.30 3.29
C THR A 641 18.09 15.02 4.50
N HIS A 642 17.35 16.10 4.24
CA HIS A 642 16.81 17.00 5.24
C HIS A 642 15.27 17.03 5.17
N ALA A 643 14.66 17.21 6.34
CA ALA A 643 13.21 17.35 6.46
C ALA A 643 12.71 18.61 5.73
N LEU A 644 11.50 18.53 5.16
CA LEU A 644 10.77 19.68 4.60
C LEU A 644 10.66 20.86 5.60
N HIS A 645 10.38 22.04 5.05
CA HIS A 645 10.09 23.27 5.78
C HIS A 645 8.59 23.59 5.68
N PRO A 646 7.73 23.02 6.55
CA PRO A 646 6.30 23.27 6.51
C PRO A 646 5.94 24.74 6.72
N LEU A 647 4.89 25.21 6.06
CA LEU A 647 4.31 26.52 6.35
C LEU A 647 3.62 26.47 7.72
N PRO A 648 3.76 27.52 8.55
CA PRO A 648 2.98 27.63 9.77
C PRO A 648 1.49 27.73 9.42
N LEU A 649 0.65 26.98 10.14
CA LEU A 649 -0.81 26.96 9.95
C LEU A 649 -1.41 28.35 10.24
N GLU A 650 -0.87 29.07 11.24
CA GLU A 650 -1.22 30.47 11.49
C GLU A 650 -0.15 31.41 10.92
N PRO A 651 -0.55 32.56 10.34
CA PRO A 651 0.41 33.57 9.89
C PRO A 651 1.23 34.10 11.07
N ARG A 652 2.54 33.84 11.08
CA ARG A 652 3.44 34.56 11.98
C ARG A 652 3.69 35.95 11.42
N PRO A 653 3.79 37.00 12.27
CA PRO A 653 4.12 38.35 11.82
C PRO A 653 5.46 38.40 11.04
N ASP A 654 6.36 37.50 11.37
CA ASP A 654 7.73 37.42 10.84
C ASP A 654 7.94 36.23 9.89
N GLY A 655 6.94 35.88 9.09
CA GLY A 655 6.99 34.73 8.16
C GLY A 655 8.07 34.85 7.08
N GLU A 656 9.32 35.05 7.50
CA GLU A 656 10.49 35.00 6.62
C GLU A 656 10.74 33.58 6.13
N PRO A 657 11.12 33.41 4.85
CA PRO A 657 11.54 32.11 4.33
C PRO A 657 12.79 31.61 5.08
N PRO A 658 13.08 30.30 5.11
CA PRO A 658 14.30 29.76 5.68
C PRO A 658 15.54 30.46 5.11
N GLU A 659 16.62 30.59 5.91
CA GLU A 659 17.86 31.27 5.50
C GLU A 659 18.42 30.77 4.16
N THR A 660 18.17 29.54 3.82
CA THR A 660 18.60 28.92 2.55
C THR A 660 17.60 29.04 1.40
N PHE A 661 16.47 29.74 1.62
CA PHE A 661 15.46 29.94 0.57
C PHE A 661 15.88 31.08 -0.38
N PRO A 662 15.78 30.91 -1.72
CA PRO A 662 15.25 29.79 -2.49
C PRO A 662 16.27 28.72 -2.94
N TRP A 663 17.22 28.29 -2.15
CA TRP A 663 18.22 27.23 -2.41
C TRP A 663 18.88 27.28 -3.82
N GLY A 664 19.14 28.46 -4.33
CA GLY A 664 19.77 28.63 -5.65
C GLY A 664 18.90 28.21 -6.84
N MET A 665 17.57 28.24 -6.69
CA MET A 665 16.63 28.10 -7.81
C MET A 665 16.60 29.31 -8.73
#